data_8d789931178c2d5e0fd7671cb02cad8d
#
_entry.id   8d789931178c2d5e0fd7671cb02cad8d
#
_cell.length_a   1.000
_cell.length_b   1.000
_cell.length_c   1.000
_cell.angle_alpha   90.00
_cell.angle_beta   90.00
_cell.angle_gamma   90.00
#
_symmetry.space_group_name_H-M   'P 1'
#
loop_
_entity.id
_entity.type
_entity.pdbx_description
1 polymer ?
#
loop_
_entity_poly.entity_id
_entity_poly.type
_entity_poly.pdbx_seq_one_letter_code
_entity_poly.pdbx_strand_id
1 'polypeptide(L)'
;MQRLIIITLCLFYSIYVSAQKVYTTYLWHMDQPVYWGDKSKDKPDSKQFAEESHRLKMSGQNKYPGSNVSHPTNDLQEIFSKADRVNAYQWEPKNAINSIIGIPDAGAQLSISAGLLENIQSLGAKNQWGYGSGWMNGYKEVINKKTSGGFPRLDVVSFTYDHALSPLVSERTLKKQILGHQYVAQKYYGYTSPGYWPAECAFSERIIKTLVECGVKWSVIANSHLARTLSDYVHPYNINGNIDAPNKADMVTAKGVNWFDGAIDGRGSRLAAPYCYQAHKARYVDPATGTEYKIDVVPMCNYLSYIDGYSGANVGDVQSKIAPYSTESKSSIVLLVHDGDNAWGGGYDYYNRAVSNFTNDAKNAGYKPTTIQQFLKNNPVPDNDVVRVEDGAWVNADNDWGHPQFINWLWPLYTSDRTKFNPDGWTEDARNWAVITATENYVIMAEDLMGGNLNIGRICEGGATANDAERAWHFYFGGLNSGFMYYGKAEDMEVKPSMTGNIAIEYAQKVINSKAGIDNTPPSVFIPQRYPYNPGGTGWGPTTGYKKIQYPSDFTVWTFAYDVSGLSSVKLKYRTDKDGIRSLASKDNETYIGGAEVNAWQEKNMTRRPMAADPTNDPELNFFILPKAKADLCYAEITGLSEVLVDYYVEATDTKGNVFKTPIQHVYIGAENSVDPSGHILPNYIEINPANPVCGDVITVIMKSGWKQGKNLYWGKNNWIGGGAGATTTPFVLDNGQYVAKIGPFDETINMIKFCINTNGSEWDNNGGADYLIKIAPPNTSIGIISARFLSMIVYPSPMKEHCMISLPNTGDNSYTLSIHDLSGKKIMSQQFEGSDYILQRKNLKSGIYVLEVLPENGGQVYQCKLTVK
;
A
#
# COMPACT_ATOMS: atom_id res chain seq x y z
N MET A 1 -50.48 69.91 21.92
CA MET A 1 -49.39 69.15 22.52
C MET A 1 -49.62 67.65 22.24
N GLN A 2 -49.17 67.22 21.09
CA GLN A 2 -49.18 65.76 20.74
C GLN A 2 -47.84 65.20 21.10
N ARG A 3 -47.79 64.21 21.95
CA ARG A 3 -46.58 63.44 22.28
C ARG A 3 -46.42 62.33 21.22
N LEU A 4 -45.37 62.44 20.44
CA LEU A 4 -44.89 61.39 19.51
C LEU A 4 -44.19 60.37 20.32
N ILE A 5 -44.74 59.13 20.40
CA ILE A 5 -44.05 57.98 20.97
C ILE A 5 -43.35 57.33 19.82
N ILE A 6 -41.99 57.41 19.81
CA ILE A 6 -41.12 56.64 18.92
C ILE A 6 -40.90 55.26 19.57
N ILE A 7 -41.58 54.26 19.00
CA ILE A 7 -41.30 52.88 19.35
C ILE A 7 -40.08 52.44 18.51
N THR A 8 -38.92 52.37 19.14
CA THR A 8 -37.74 51.78 18.54
C THR A 8 -37.90 50.26 18.57
N LEU A 9 -38.24 49.66 17.43
CA LEU A 9 -38.21 48.22 17.25
C LEU A 9 -36.73 47.79 17.18
N CYS A 10 -36.18 47.33 18.29
CA CYS A 10 -34.97 46.55 18.27
C CYS A 10 -35.26 45.17 17.64
N LEU A 11 -35.03 45.06 16.37
CA LEU A 11 -34.92 43.76 15.68
C LEU A 11 -33.69 43.05 16.25
N PHE A 12 -33.91 42.23 17.25
CA PHE A 12 -32.94 41.17 17.59
C PHE A 12 -32.91 40.19 16.40
N TYR A 13 -32.00 40.39 15.49
CA TYR A 13 -31.55 39.32 14.65
C TYR A 13 -30.86 38.31 15.57
N SER A 14 -31.60 37.34 16.03
CA SER A 14 -31.04 36.12 16.58
C SER A 14 -30.31 35.46 15.39
N ILE A 15 -29.02 35.73 15.26
CA ILE A 15 -28.15 34.88 14.47
C ILE A 15 -28.23 33.55 15.20
N TYR A 16 -29.04 32.64 14.69
CA TYR A 16 -28.90 31.22 15.03
C TYR A 16 -27.54 30.82 14.52
N VAL A 17 -26.50 31.03 15.30
CA VAL A 17 -25.27 30.29 15.17
C VAL A 17 -25.67 28.84 15.42
N SER A 18 -25.92 28.09 14.35
CA SER A 18 -26.09 26.66 14.43
C SER A 18 -24.91 26.16 15.27
N ALA A 19 -25.21 25.60 16.43
CA ALA A 19 -24.18 25.13 17.32
C ALA A 19 -23.33 24.08 16.57
N GLN A 20 -22.13 24.48 16.21
CA GLN A 20 -21.21 23.62 15.46
C GLN A 20 -20.99 22.35 16.26
N LYS A 21 -21.36 21.18 15.69
CA LYS A 21 -21.19 19.90 16.37
C LYS A 21 -19.86 19.30 15.97
N VAL A 22 -18.84 19.65 16.71
CA VAL A 22 -17.52 19.00 16.64
C VAL A 22 -17.31 18.17 17.89
N TYR A 23 -16.92 16.94 17.69
CA TYR A 23 -16.52 16.00 18.73
C TYR A 23 -15.02 15.80 18.68
N THR A 24 -14.38 15.54 19.83
CA THR A 24 -12.94 15.28 19.93
C THR A 24 -12.67 14.04 20.77
N THR A 25 -11.71 13.23 20.35
CA THR A 25 -11.28 12.06 21.10
C THR A 25 -9.89 11.61 20.65
N TYR A 26 -9.35 10.59 21.29
CA TYR A 26 -8.02 10.04 21.07
C TYR A 26 -8.09 8.55 20.80
N LEU A 27 -7.09 8.04 20.06
CA LEU A 27 -6.72 6.63 20.06
C LEU A 27 -5.19 6.55 20.21
N TRP A 28 -4.73 5.89 21.24
CA TRP A 28 -3.32 5.64 21.48
C TRP A 28 -3.00 4.23 21.05
N HIS A 29 -1.99 4.10 20.20
CA HIS A 29 -1.54 2.82 19.71
C HIS A 29 -0.28 2.38 20.45
N MET A 30 -0.20 1.10 20.84
CA MET A 30 0.93 0.51 21.55
C MET A 30 1.26 -0.86 21.00
N ASP A 31 2.49 -1.06 20.57
CA ASP A 31 3.01 -2.36 20.16
C ASP A 31 4.48 -2.52 20.47
N GLN A 32 4.83 -3.72 20.88
CA GLN A 32 6.20 -4.23 20.88
C GLN A 32 6.11 -5.71 20.50
N PRO A 33 6.85 -6.15 19.49
CA PRO A 33 6.74 -7.51 18.98
C PRO A 33 7.19 -8.55 19.99
N VAL A 34 6.87 -9.80 19.69
CA VAL A 34 7.58 -10.93 20.31
C VAL A 34 8.98 -10.97 19.72
N TYR A 35 9.95 -10.41 20.40
CA TYR A 35 11.31 -10.18 19.90
C TYR A 35 12.09 -11.45 19.56
N TRP A 36 11.75 -12.57 20.18
CA TRP A 36 12.36 -13.87 19.91
C TRP A 36 11.36 -14.98 20.10
N GLY A 37 10.65 -15.34 19.05
CA GLY A 37 9.56 -16.33 19.08
C GLY A 37 10.00 -17.80 19.05
N ASP A 38 11.27 -18.10 19.41
CA ASP A 38 11.76 -19.48 19.53
C ASP A 38 11.08 -20.23 20.69
N LYS A 39 11.28 -21.54 20.72
CA LYS A 39 10.71 -22.42 21.78
C LYS A 39 11.17 -21.97 23.16
N SER A 40 10.20 -21.82 24.04
CA SER A 40 10.44 -21.51 25.46
C SER A 40 11.12 -22.70 26.15
N LYS A 41 12.07 -22.41 27.04
CA LYS A 41 12.68 -23.38 27.95
C LYS A 41 11.93 -23.47 29.28
N ASP A 42 11.23 -22.40 29.64
CA ASP A 42 10.45 -22.34 30.87
C ASP A 42 9.07 -23.01 30.72
N LYS A 43 8.47 -22.89 29.53
CA LYS A 43 7.16 -23.46 29.17
C LYS A 43 7.27 -24.25 27.85
N PRO A 44 7.59 -25.53 27.91
CA PRO A 44 7.69 -26.35 26.69
C PRO A 44 6.47 -26.20 25.78
N ASP A 45 6.68 -26.27 24.46
CA ASP A 45 5.66 -26.13 23.42
C ASP A 45 4.97 -24.74 23.39
N SER A 46 5.62 -23.70 23.95
CA SER A 46 5.24 -22.29 23.75
C SER A 46 6.42 -21.45 23.28
N LYS A 47 6.14 -20.25 22.77
CA LYS A 47 7.17 -19.27 22.36
C LYS A 47 7.70 -18.48 23.56
N GLN A 48 8.92 -17.96 23.42
CA GLN A 48 9.52 -17.08 24.41
C GLN A 48 8.84 -15.69 24.39
N PHE A 49 8.74 -15.08 25.57
CA PHE A 49 8.37 -13.67 25.75
C PHE A 49 9.54 -12.87 26.33
N ALA A 50 9.38 -11.55 26.46
CA ALA A 50 10.46 -10.62 26.70
C ALA A 50 11.39 -10.97 27.88
N GLU A 51 10.85 -11.41 29.01
CA GLU A 51 11.66 -11.78 30.20
C GLU A 51 12.57 -12.98 29.90
N GLU A 52 11.98 -14.06 29.38
CA GLU A 52 12.73 -15.27 29.05
C GLU A 52 13.74 -15.02 27.93
N SER A 53 13.34 -14.31 26.87
CA SER A 53 14.21 -13.97 25.76
C SER A 53 15.43 -13.17 26.21
N HIS A 54 15.24 -12.18 27.09
CA HIS A 54 16.35 -11.43 27.68
C HIS A 54 17.27 -12.33 28.49
N ARG A 55 16.73 -13.10 29.42
CA ARG A 55 17.50 -14.00 30.29
C ARG A 55 18.33 -15.00 29.48
N LEU A 56 17.74 -15.61 28.43
CA LEU A 56 18.42 -16.57 27.58
C LEU A 56 19.46 -15.89 26.67
N LYS A 57 19.19 -14.68 26.21
CA LYS A 57 20.18 -13.84 25.53
C LYS A 57 21.40 -13.60 26.40
N MET A 58 21.19 -13.11 27.62
CA MET A 58 22.27 -12.77 28.53
C MET A 58 23.10 -13.99 28.96
N SER A 59 22.53 -15.18 28.96
CA SER A 59 23.24 -16.44 29.21
C SER A 59 23.83 -17.07 27.94
N GLY A 60 23.73 -16.42 26.77
CA GLY A 60 24.25 -16.90 25.51
C GLY A 60 23.54 -18.12 24.94
N GLN A 61 22.29 -18.38 25.39
CA GLN A 61 21.54 -19.59 25.00
C GLN A 61 20.62 -19.37 23.79
N ASN A 62 20.25 -18.11 23.48
CA ASN A 62 19.48 -17.80 22.28
C ASN A 62 20.41 -17.52 21.10
N LYS A 63 20.52 -18.52 20.21
CA LYS A 63 21.33 -18.46 18.98
C LYS A 63 20.65 -19.26 17.90
N TYR A 64 20.76 -18.82 16.66
CA TYR A 64 20.42 -19.69 15.53
C TYR A 64 21.67 -20.38 14.96
N PRO A 65 21.54 -21.47 14.22
CA PRO A 65 22.67 -22.17 13.63
C PRO A 65 23.55 -21.25 12.76
N GLY A 66 24.85 -21.24 13.03
CA GLY A 66 25.81 -20.40 12.31
C GLY A 66 26.01 -18.99 12.88
N SER A 67 25.18 -18.52 13.83
CA SER A 67 25.36 -17.24 14.50
C SER A 67 26.26 -17.37 15.72
N ASN A 68 27.21 -16.44 15.85
CA ASN A 68 28.00 -16.28 17.08
C ASN A 68 27.39 -15.24 18.02
N VAL A 69 26.34 -14.55 17.58
CA VAL A 69 25.68 -13.47 18.32
C VAL A 69 24.53 -14.05 19.14
N SER A 70 24.34 -13.53 20.33
CA SER A 70 23.17 -13.86 21.16
C SER A 70 21.98 -12.99 20.76
N HIS A 71 20.83 -13.61 20.62
CA HIS A 71 19.60 -13.00 20.12
C HIS A 71 18.51 -12.86 21.20
N PRO A 72 17.55 -11.92 21.03
CA PRO A 72 17.54 -10.92 19.97
C PRO A 72 18.70 -9.94 20.10
N THR A 73 19.18 -9.35 19.01
CA THR A 73 20.22 -8.31 19.05
C THR A 73 19.70 -7.04 19.73
N ASN A 74 18.40 -6.81 19.64
CA ASN A 74 17.71 -5.72 20.37
C ASN A 74 18.04 -5.77 21.86
N ASP A 75 18.27 -4.61 22.46
CA ASP A 75 18.38 -4.49 23.91
C ASP A 75 16.98 -4.44 24.54
N LEU A 76 16.47 -5.61 24.94
CA LEU A 76 15.14 -5.73 25.52
C LEU A 76 15.02 -4.99 26.86
N GLN A 77 16.12 -4.90 27.63
CA GLN A 77 16.11 -4.13 28.85
C GLN A 77 15.95 -2.64 28.54
N GLU A 78 16.73 -2.09 27.61
CA GLU A 78 16.59 -0.70 27.18
C GLU A 78 15.16 -0.44 26.65
N ILE A 79 14.64 -1.32 25.80
CA ILE A 79 13.31 -1.15 25.19
C ILE A 79 12.22 -1.10 26.25
N PHE A 80 12.20 -2.06 27.18
CA PHE A 80 11.10 -2.21 28.13
C PHE A 80 11.30 -1.41 29.43
N SER A 81 12.52 -1.02 29.82
CA SER A 81 12.74 -0.26 31.04
C SER A 81 12.66 1.26 30.86
N LYS A 82 12.46 1.76 29.64
CA LYS A 82 12.23 3.19 29.41
C LYS A 82 11.02 3.66 30.19
N ALA A 83 11.19 4.75 30.92
CA ALA A 83 10.17 5.24 31.85
C ALA A 83 8.84 5.57 31.14
N ASP A 84 8.90 6.11 29.91
CA ASP A 84 7.73 6.37 29.09
C ASP A 84 6.93 5.07 28.80
N ARG A 85 7.60 3.99 28.44
CA ARG A 85 6.95 2.69 28.17
C ARG A 85 6.45 2.03 29.45
N VAL A 86 7.28 1.97 30.50
CA VAL A 86 6.86 1.43 31.81
C VAL A 86 5.62 2.14 32.31
N ASN A 87 5.56 3.46 32.15
CA ASN A 87 4.46 4.28 32.60
C ASN A 87 3.23 4.14 31.67
N ALA A 88 3.45 4.23 30.35
CA ALA A 88 2.36 4.11 29.36
C ALA A 88 1.67 2.75 29.45
N TYR A 89 2.41 1.66 29.57
CA TYR A 89 1.84 0.31 29.61
C TYR A 89 1.11 -0.04 30.91
N GLN A 90 1.20 0.77 31.95
CA GLN A 90 0.60 0.44 33.24
C GLN A 90 -0.40 1.47 33.77
N TRP A 91 -0.16 2.79 33.60
CA TRP A 91 -1.00 3.81 34.28
C TRP A 91 -1.16 5.16 33.58
N GLU A 92 -0.31 5.60 32.66
CA GLU A 92 -0.44 6.96 32.09
C GLU A 92 -1.75 7.19 31.34
N PRO A 93 -2.26 6.28 30.47
CA PRO A 93 -3.59 6.42 29.91
C PRO A 93 -4.69 6.53 30.96
N LYS A 94 -4.55 5.84 32.11
CA LYS A 94 -5.47 6.01 33.24
C LYS A 94 -5.39 7.44 33.79
N ASN A 95 -4.19 7.97 33.97
CA ASN A 95 -3.99 9.32 34.50
C ASN A 95 -4.61 10.37 33.54
N ALA A 96 -4.40 10.22 32.25
CA ALA A 96 -5.01 11.08 31.23
C ALA A 96 -6.54 11.06 31.32
N ILE A 97 -7.16 9.87 31.37
CA ILE A 97 -8.61 9.75 31.55
C ILE A 97 -9.11 10.41 32.85
N ASN A 98 -8.37 10.19 33.95
CA ASN A 98 -8.73 10.79 35.24
C ASN A 98 -8.65 12.33 35.22
N SER A 99 -7.70 12.92 34.47
CA SER A 99 -7.57 14.37 34.33
C SER A 99 -8.74 15.03 33.61
N ILE A 100 -9.45 14.29 32.74
CA ILE A 100 -10.59 14.77 31.97
C ILE A 100 -11.94 14.20 32.43
N ILE A 101 -11.95 13.45 33.54
CA ILE A 101 -13.13 12.70 34.00
C ILE A 101 -14.32 13.62 34.36
N GLY A 102 -14.04 14.86 34.76
CA GLY A 102 -15.05 15.88 35.07
C GLY A 102 -15.78 16.44 33.84
N ILE A 103 -15.29 16.12 32.62
CA ILE A 103 -15.95 16.52 31.37
C ILE A 103 -16.89 15.38 30.97
N PRO A 104 -18.21 15.67 30.81
CA PRO A 104 -19.16 14.63 30.38
C PRO A 104 -18.70 13.92 29.11
N ASP A 105 -18.77 12.58 29.11
CA ASP A 105 -18.44 11.70 28.00
C ASP A 105 -17.00 11.73 27.49
N ALA A 106 -16.12 12.61 27.99
CA ALA A 106 -14.72 12.64 27.58
C ALA A 106 -14.04 11.30 27.86
N GLY A 107 -13.25 10.83 26.91
CA GLY A 107 -12.53 9.57 26.99
C GLY A 107 -11.60 9.37 25.82
N ALA A 108 -11.03 8.18 25.73
CA ALA A 108 -10.11 7.78 24.65
C ALA A 108 -10.29 6.31 24.29
N GLN A 109 -9.67 5.92 23.19
CA GLN A 109 -9.48 4.54 22.76
C GLN A 109 -8.01 4.14 23.00
N LEU A 110 -7.79 2.86 23.25
CA LEU A 110 -6.46 2.28 23.36
C LEU A 110 -6.38 1.06 22.45
N SER A 111 -5.42 1.06 21.54
CA SER A 111 -4.99 -0.12 20.81
C SER A 111 -3.70 -0.64 21.43
N ILE A 112 -3.69 -1.89 21.85
CA ILE A 112 -2.51 -2.54 22.42
C ILE A 112 -2.47 -3.98 21.93
N SER A 113 -1.35 -4.41 21.34
CA SER A 113 -1.25 -5.76 20.79
C SER A 113 -1.25 -6.83 21.88
N ALA A 114 -1.79 -8.00 21.58
CA ALA A 114 -1.77 -9.12 22.53
C ALA A 114 -0.34 -9.63 22.78
N GLY A 115 0.52 -9.59 21.76
CA GLY A 115 1.95 -9.89 21.90
C GLY A 115 2.63 -9.01 22.94
N LEU A 116 2.34 -7.70 22.91
CA LEU A 116 2.83 -6.76 23.93
C LEU A 116 2.26 -7.09 25.32
N LEU A 117 0.96 -7.37 25.42
CA LEU A 117 0.33 -7.74 26.71
C LEU A 117 0.97 -8.99 27.34
N GLU A 118 1.30 -9.99 26.55
CA GLU A 118 1.98 -11.21 27.01
C GLU A 118 3.46 -10.93 27.37
N ASN A 119 4.14 -10.02 26.66
CA ASN A 119 5.47 -9.54 27.04
C ASN A 119 5.44 -8.82 28.41
N ILE A 120 4.49 -7.91 28.63
CA ILE A 120 4.31 -7.20 29.89
C ILE A 120 3.96 -8.19 31.02
N GLN A 121 3.10 -9.17 30.74
CA GLN A 121 2.77 -10.21 31.68
C GLN A 121 3.99 -11.02 32.12
N SER A 122 4.87 -11.36 31.16
CA SER A 122 6.09 -12.11 31.46
C SER A 122 7.04 -11.32 32.38
N LEU A 123 7.16 -10.01 32.15
CA LEU A 123 7.96 -9.09 32.96
C LEU A 123 7.32 -8.86 34.33
N GLY A 124 6.00 -8.62 34.36
CA GLY A 124 5.25 -8.36 35.58
C GLY A 124 5.20 -9.56 36.54
N ALA A 125 5.16 -10.78 36.00
CA ALA A 125 5.22 -12.01 36.80
C ALA A 125 6.54 -12.17 37.57
N LYS A 126 7.61 -11.56 37.06
CA LYS A 126 8.95 -11.56 37.68
C LYS A 126 9.29 -10.25 38.39
N ASN A 127 8.37 -9.28 38.45
CA ASN A 127 8.61 -7.91 38.96
C ASN A 127 9.86 -7.27 38.34
N GLN A 128 10.01 -7.37 37.01
CA GLN A 128 11.20 -6.93 36.30
C GLN A 128 10.99 -5.57 35.63
N TRP A 129 12.02 -4.73 35.63
CA TRP A 129 12.13 -3.42 34.97
C TRP A 129 10.97 -2.44 35.23
N GLY A 130 10.42 -2.49 36.46
CA GLY A 130 9.33 -1.59 36.86
C GLY A 130 7.91 -2.14 36.56
N TYR A 131 7.81 -3.31 35.93
CA TYR A 131 6.52 -4.00 35.78
C TYR A 131 6.20 -4.84 37.00
N GLY A 132 4.98 -4.74 37.52
CA GLY A 132 4.49 -5.55 38.63
C GLY A 132 3.36 -6.47 38.23
N SER A 133 3.00 -7.45 39.05
CA SER A 133 1.90 -8.40 38.81
C SER A 133 0.52 -7.74 38.64
N GLY A 134 0.37 -6.49 39.12
CA GLY A 134 -0.85 -5.69 38.98
C GLY A 134 -0.85 -4.70 37.82
N TRP A 135 0.02 -4.84 36.83
CA TRP A 135 0.22 -3.90 35.71
C TRP A 135 -1.08 -3.51 35.00
N MET A 136 -2.06 -4.41 34.89
CA MET A 136 -3.35 -4.16 34.23
C MET A 136 -4.35 -3.34 35.07
N ASN A 137 -4.11 -3.15 36.38
CA ASN A 137 -5.11 -2.56 37.28
C ASN A 137 -5.48 -1.11 36.94
N GLY A 138 -4.50 -0.34 36.46
CA GLY A 138 -4.72 1.04 36.01
C GLY A 138 -5.73 1.13 34.90
N TYR A 139 -5.63 0.27 33.90
CA TYR A 139 -6.58 0.22 32.77
C TYR A 139 -7.95 -0.29 33.22
N LYS A 140 -8.03 -1.36 34.02
CA LYS A 140 -9.30 -1.86 34.55
C LYS A 140 -10.09 -0.78 35.28
N GLU A 141 -9.41 0.08 36.03
CA GLU A 141 -10.06 1.20 36.75
C GLU A 141 -10.84 2.09 35.78
N VAL A 142 -10.21 2.54 34.70
CA VAL A 142 -10.83 3.51 33.77
C VAL A 142 -11.74 2.88 32.72
N ILE A 143 -11.54 1.60 32.38
CA ILE A 143 -12.50 0.80 31.59
C ILE A 143 -13.84 0.72 32.31
N ASN A 144 -13.82 0.64 33.66
CA ASN A 144 -15.03 0.59 34.49
C ASN A 144 -15.72 1.95 34.65
N LYS A 145 -15.02 3.08 34.39
CA LYS A 145 -15.63 4.41 34.34
C LYS A 145 -16.38 4.57 33.02
N LYS A 146 -17.63 5.02 33.10
CA LYS A 146 -18.52 5.01 31.94
C LYS A 146 -18.90 6.42 31.49
N THR A 147 -19.15 6.55 30.21
CA THR A 147 -19.83 7.71 29.60
C THR A 147 -21.34 7.68 29.94
N SER A 148 -22.07 8.72 29.62
CA SER A 148 -23.53 8.76 29.77
C SER A 148 -24.25 7.67 28.96
N GLY A 149 -23.65 7.18 27.90
CA GLY A 149 -24.13 6.07 27.09
C GLY A 149 -23.83 4.68 27.66
N GLY A 150 -23.04 4.60 28.73
CA GLY A 150 -22.65 3.34 29.37
C GLY A 150 -21.37 2.72 28.78
N PHE A 151 -20.64 3.42 27.91
CA PHE A 151 -19.39 2.96 27.29
C PHE A 151 -18.19 3.24 28.19
N PRO A 152 -17.09 2.44 28.08
CA PRO A 152 -15.86 2.74 28.80
C PRO A 152 -15.30 4.12 28.47
N ARG A 153 -14.72 4.80 29.47
CA ARG A 153 -13.96 6.04 29.24
C ARG A 153 -12.60 5.78 28.61
N LEU A 154 -12.05 4.59 28.83
CA LEU A 154 -10.94 4.04 28.05
C LEU A 154 -11.45 2.78 27.35
N ASP A 155 -11.62 2.86 26.05
CA ASP A 155 -12.09 1.74 25.23
C ASP A 155 -10.89 1.00 24.63
N VAL A 156 -10.58 -0.19 25.17
CA VAL A 156 -9.51 -1.04 24.62
C VAL A 156 -10.06 -1.75 23.38
N VAL A 157 -9.76 -1.20 22.23
CA VAL A 157 -10.30 -1.67 20.93
C VAL A 157 -9.72 -3.00 20.53
N SER A 158 -10.49 -3.79 19.77
CA SER A 158 -10.01 -5.02 19.16
C SER A 158 -8.88 -4.72 18.18
N PHE A 159 -7.95 -5.66 18.08
CA PHE A 159 -6.74 -5.52 17.30
C PHE A 159 -6.29 -6.89 16.75
N THR A 160 -5.15 -6.96 16.07
CA THR A 160 -4.48 -8.22 15.77
C THR A 160 -3.59 -8.66 16.93
N TYR A 161 -3.44 -9.98 17.11
CA TYR A 161 -2.67 -10.53 18.24
C TYR A 161 -1.20 -10.07 18.22
N ASP A 162 -0.54 -10.21 17.09
CA ASP A 162 0.88 -9.84 16.90
C ASP A 162 1.07 -8.69 15.90
N HIS A 163 0.21 -7.67 15.92
CA HIS A 163 0.35 -6.50 15.04
C HIS A 163 0.40 -6.84 13.54
N ALA A 164 -0.28 -7.90 13.13
CA ALA A 164 -0.31 -8.31 11.73
C ALA A 164 -1.07 -7.28 10.87
N LEU A 165 -0.53 -6.99 9.68
CA LEU A 165 -1.18 -6.10 8.73
C LEU A 165 -2.43 -6.75 8.16
N SER A 166 -3.58 -6.30 8.60
CA SER A 166 -4.89 -6.90 8.30
C SER A 166 -5.15 -7.12 6.81
N PRO A 167 -4.81 -6.19 5.89
CA PRO A 167 -5.03 -6.39 4.46
C PRO A 167 -4.08 -7.36 3.77
N LEU A 168 -2.95 -7.71 4.40
CA LEU A 168 -1.89 -8.52 3.81
C LEU A 168 -1.82 -9.96 4.34
N VAL A 169 -2.68 -10.32 5.29
CA VAL A 169 -2.84 -11.69 5.76
C VAL A 169 -4.14 -12.29 5.25
N SER A 170 -4.24 -13.61 5.19
CA SER A 170 -5.47 -14.27 4.74
C SER A 170 -6.64 -14.02 5.69
N GLU A 171 -7.85 -14.20 5.19
CA GLU A 171 -9.09 -14.09 5.97
C GLU A 171 -9.07 -15.01 7.21
N ARG A 172 -8.56 -16.24 7.05
CA ARG A 172 -8.47 -17.22 8.16
C ARG A 172 -7.46 -16.77 9.22
N THR A 173 -6.30 -16.31 8.80
CA THR A 173 -5.26 -15.77 9.69
C THR A 173 -5.76 -14.52 10.41
N LEU A 174 -6.35 -13.56 9.70
CA LEU A 174 -6.90 -12.35 10.30
C LEU A 174 -7.95 -12.66 11.37
N LYS A 175 -8.86 -13.58 11.07
CA LYS A 175 -9.90 -14.02 12.03
C LYS A 175 -9.28 -14.55 13.33
N LYS A 176 -8.26 -15.42 13.22
CA LYS A 176 -7.58 -15.96 14.40
C LYS A 176 -6.77 -14.90 15.15
N GLN A 177 -6.13 -13.98 14.45
CA GLN A 177 -5.42 -12.86 15.05
C GLN A 177 -6.36 -11.96 15.88
N ILE A 178 -7.53 -11.62 15.34
CA ILE A 178 -8.53 -10.80 16.05
C ILE A 178 -9.11 -11.56 17.24
N LEU A 179 -9.54 -12.81 17.05
CA LEU A 179 -10.10 -13.61 18.14
C LEU A 179 -9.05 -13.88 19.23
N GLY A 180 -7.78 -14.06 18.86
CA GLY A 180 -6.67 -14.18 19.79
C GLY A 180 -6.46 -12.93 20.63
N HIS A 181 -6.49 -11.75 20.01
CA HIS A 181 -6.44 -10.48 20.72
C HIS A 181 -7.63 -10.32 21.67
N GLN A 182 -8.84 -10.61 21.20
CA GLN A 182 -10.05 -10.51 22.04
C GLN A 182 -9.98 -11.46 23.24
N TYR A 183 -9.43 -12.66 23.06
CA TYR A 183 -9.19 -13.61 24.15
C TYR A 183 -8.23 -13.03 25.21
N VAL A 184 -7.12 -12.45 24.79
CA VAL A 184 -6.12 -11.87 25.69
C VAL A 184 -6.66 -10.61 26.38
N ALA A 185 -7.38 -9.74 25.65
CA ALA A 185 -8.01 -8.55 26.21
C ALA A 185 -9.07 -8.94 27.28
N GLN A 186 -9.88 -9.95 27.00
CA GLN A 186 -10.84 -10.48 27.98
C GLN A 186 -10.14 -11.06 29.22
N LYS A 187 -9.03 -11.80 29.00
CA LYS A 187 -8.23 -12.41 30.09
C LYS A 187 -7.65 -11.35 31.03
N TYR A 188 -7.07 -10.28 30.50
CA TYR A 188 -6.39 -9.29 31.32
C TYR A 188 -7.29 -8.13 31.77
N TYR A 189 -8.20 -7.67 30.93
CA TYR A 189 -9.02 -6.50 31.21
C TYR A 189 -10.47 -6.82 31.58
N GLY A 190 -10.94 -8.04 31.26
CA GLY A 190 -12.35 -8.42 31.46
C GLY A 190 -13.30 -7.69 30.51
N TYR A 191 -12.78 -7.22 29.37
CA TYR A 191 -13.50 -6.42 28.42
C TYR A 191 -13.07 -6.72 26.97
N THR A 192 -14.01 -6.67 26.06
CA THR A 192 -13.78 -6.77 24.60
C THR A 192 -14.57 -5.67 23.91
N SER A 193 -13.90 -4.82 23.17
CA SER A 193 -14.51 -3.72 22.41
C SER A 193 -15.12 -4.21 21.09
N PRO A 194 -16.25 -3.62 20.65
CA PRO A 194 -16.73 -3.79 19.28
C PRO A 194 -15.99 -2.91 18.25
N GLY A 195 -15.04 -2.12 18.67
CA GLY A 195 -14.21 -1.28 17.82
C GLY A 195 -12.94 -1.99 17.36
N TYR A 196 -12.38 -1.54 16.26
CA TYR A 196 -11.17 -2.10 15.69
C TYR A 196 -10.20 -1.01 15.26
N TRP A 197 -8.93 -1.22 15.59
CA TRP A 197 -7.81 -0.51 15.02
C TRP A 197 -7.04 -1.46 14.13
N PRO A 198 -6.94 -1.23 12.80
CA PRO A 198 -6.06 -2.02 11.97
C PRO A 198 -4.60 -1.60 12.21
N ALA A 199 -3.70 -2.57 12.33
CA ALA A 199 -2.27 -2.32 12.47
C ALA A 199 -1.79 -1.32 11.40
N GLU A 200 -1.03 -0.29 11.79
CA GLU A 200 -0.56 0.80 10.92
C GLU A 200 -1.70 1.60 10.26
N CYS A 201 -2.89 1.57 10.81
CA CYS A 201 -4.11 2.04 10.15
C CYS A 201 -4.29 1.45 8.73
N ALA A 202 -3.67 0.29 8.47
CA ALA A 202 -3.74 -0.39 7.18
C ALA A 202 -5.11 -0.99 6.98
N PHE A 203 -5.91 -0.34 6.15
CA PHE A 203 -7.30 -0.71 5.88
C PHE A 203 -7.50 -1.11 4.43
N SER A 204 -8.37 -2.07 4.22
CA SER A 204 -8.95 -2.47 2.95
C SER A 204 -10.39 -2.91 3.18
N GLU A 205 -11.28 -2.63 2.26
CA GLU A 205 -12.66 -3.11 2.37
C GLU A 205 -12.76 -4.63 2.41
N ARG A 206 -11.77 -5.34 1.89
CA ARG A 206 -11.71 -6.82 1.92
C ARG A 206 -11.70 -7.41 3.33
N ILE A 207 -11.23 -6.67 4.35
CA ILE A 207 -11.21 -7.18 5.73
C ILE A 207 -12.56 -7.08 6.43
N ILE A 208 -13.53 -6.33 5.89
CA ILE A 208 -14.80 -6.02 6.55
C ILE A 208 -15.58 -7.28 6.92
N LYS A 209 -15.63 -8.27 6.02
CA LYS A 209 -16.28 -9.55 6.32
C LYS A 209 -15.72 -10.19 7.59
N THR A 210 -14.40 -10.32 7.67
CA THR A 210 -13.72 -10.90 8.85
C THR A 210 -13.98 -10.09 10.11
N LEU A 211 -13.94 -8.75 10.01
CA LEU A 211 -14.24 -7.87 11.15
C LEU A 211 -15.65 -8.12 11.67
N VAL A 212 -16.66 -8.14 10.80
CA VAL A 212 -18.05 -8.39 11.17
C VAL A 212 -18.22 -9.79 11.78
N GLU A 213 -17.59 -10.82 11.22
CA GLU A 213 -17.61 -12.17 11.75
C GLU A 213 -16.94 -12.30 13.13
N CYS A 214 -15.99 -11.42 13.45
CA CYS A 214 -15.37 -11.32 14.78
C CYS A 214 -16.16 -10.42 15.76
N GLY A 215 -17.35 -9.95 15.37
CA GLY A 215 -18.20 -9.11 16.22
C GLY A 215 -17.82 -7.63 16.25
N VAL A 216 -16.91 -7.20 15.39
CA VAL A 216 -16.52 -5.80 15.24
C VAL A 216 -17.65 -5.04 14.55
N LYS A 217 -17.92 -3.81 15.01
CA LYS A 217 -19.01 -2.94 14.50
C LYS A 217 -18.51 -1.67 13.88
N TRP A 218 -17.32 -1.22 14.24
CA TRP A 218 -16.69 -0.04 13.67
C TRP A 218 -15.17 -0.19 13.62
N SER A 219 -14.55 0.48 12.65
CA SER A 219 -13.10 0.53 12.47
C SER A 219 -12.62 1.95 12.26
N VAL A 220 -11.41 2.23 12.70
CA VAL A 220 -10.72 3.46 12.32
C VAL A 220 -10.14 3.30 10.92
N ILE A 221 -10.14 4.40 10.15
CA ILE A 221 -9.49 4.52 8.84
C ILE A 221 -8.70 5.83 8.78
N ALA A 222 -7.71 5.91 7.90
CA ALA A 222 -7.04 7.17 7.62
C ALA A 222 -7.94 8.09 6.79
N ASN A 223 -8.12 9.33 7.22
CA ASN A 223 -9.00 10.27 6.51
C ASN A 223 -8.48 10.65 5.10
N SER A 224 -7.19 10.52 4.86
CA SER A 224 -6.58 10.69 3.54
C SER A 224 -7.11 9.65 2.54
N HIS A 225 -7.22 8.38 2.93
CA HIS A 225 -7.74 7.32 2.06
C HIS A 225 -9.24 7.41 1.82
N LEU A 226 -9.95 8.15 2.66
CA LEU A 226 -11.34 8.52 2.41
C LEU A 226 -11.43 9.70 1.43
N ALA A 227 -10.60 10.74 1.61
CA ALA A 227 -10.56 11.91 0.72
C ALA A 227 -10.26 11.54 -0.73
N ARG A 228 -9.35 10.60 -0.93
CA ARG A 228 -8.87 10.14 -2.24
C ARG A 228 -9.95 9.40 -3.05
N THR A 229 -11.02 8.95 -2.41
CA THR A 229 -12.16 8.33 -3.10
C THR A 229 -13.23 9.31 -3.57
N LEU A 230 -13.07 10.59 -3.28
CA LEU A 230 -13.99 11.61 -3.75
C LEU A 230 -13.82 11.87 -5.25
N SER A 231 -14.93 11.93 -5.99
CA SER A 231 -14.91 12.07 -7.45
C SER A 231 -14.30 13.39 -7.95
N ASP A 232 -14.17 14.38 -7.07
CA ASP A 232 -13.55 15.68 -7.33
C ASP A 232 -12.23 15.87 -6.57
N TYR A 233 -11.59 14.81 -6.15
CA TYR A 233 -10.28 14.86 -5.51
C TYR A 233 -9.24 15.53 -6.43
N VAL A 234 -8.60 16.57 -5.92
CA VAL A 234 -7.54 17.27 -6.63
C VAL A 234 -6.20 16.77 -6.10
N HIS A 235 -5.52 15.99 -6.91
CA HIS A 235 -4.20 15.46 -6.54
C HIS A 235 -3.21 16.61 -6.29
N PRO A 236 -2.49 16.62 -5.16
CA PRO A 236 -1.60 17.72 -4.79
C PRO A 236 -0.24 17.68 -5.52
N TYR A 237 -0.24 17.64 -6.85
CA TYR A 237 1.00 17.64 -7.65
C TYR A 237 1.89 18.90 -7.42
N ASN A 238 1.33 19.96 -6.85
CA ASN A 238 2.04 21.21 -6.63
C ASN A 238 2.55 21.38 -5.19
N ILE A 239 2.24 20.43 -4.31
CA ILE A 239 2.71 20.43 -2.93
C ILE A 239 3.65 19.26 -2.85
N ASN A 240 4.91 19.38 -2.88
CA ASN A 240 5.92 18.31 -2.68
C ASN A 240 5.37 16.87 -2.45
N GLY A 241 4.18 16.63 -2.96
CA GLY A 241 3.41 15.39 -2.81
C GLY A 241 3.98 14.35 -3.74
N ASN A 242 4.81 13.49 -3.17
CA ASN A 242 5.40 12.35 -3.85
C ASN A 242 4.50 11.12 -3.76
N ILE A 243 3.19 11.32 -3.80
CA ILE A 243 2.20 10.24 -3.69
C ILE A 243 1.53 9.97 -5.03
N ASP A 244 1.23 8.72 -5.31
CA ASP A 244 0.44 8.35 -6.47
C ASP A 244 -0.97 8.94 -6.39
N ALA A 245 -1.48 9.40 -7.52
CA ALA A 245 -2.88 9.76 -7.64
C ALA A 245 -3.77 8.56 -7.31
N PRO A 246 -4.97 8.77 -6.74
CA PRO A 246 -5.93 7.68 -6.56
C PRO A 246 -6.26 7.06 -7.93
N ASN A 247 -6.44 5.74 -7.96
CA ASN A 247 -6.92 5.11 -9.18
C ASN A 247 -8.37 5.52 -9.44
N LYS A 248 -8.72 5.79 -10.69
CA LYS A 248 -10.08 6.22 -11.05
C LYS A 248 -11.15 5.21 -10.63
N ALA A 249 -10.80 3.92 -10.55
CA ALA A 249 -11.71 2.89 -10.06
C ALA A 249 -12.16 3.11 -8.61
N ASP A 250 -11.36 3.79 -7.80
CA ASP A 250 -11.66 4.07 -6.40
C ASP A 250 -12.36 5.42 -6.19
N MET A 251 -12.35 6.32 -7.18
CA MET A 251 -12.93 7.65 -7.11
C MET A 251 -14.43 7.65 -7.41
N VAL A 252 -15.22 7.01 -6.58
CA VAL A 252 -16.64 6.75 -6.81
C VAL A 252 -17.58 7.42 -5.82
N THR A 253 -17.07 7.97 -4.73
CA THR A 253 -17.87 8.61 -3.67
C THR A 253 -18.25 10.04 -4.07
N ALA A 254 -19.33 10.55 -3.50
CA ALA A 254 -19.76 11.94 -3.69
C ALA A 254 -18.65 12.91 -3.24
N LYS A 255 -18.62 14.07 -3.87
CA LYS A 255 -17.58 15.07 -3.65
C LYS A 255 -17.58 15.71 -2.27
N GLY A 256 -16.41 16.16 -1.87
CA GLY A 256 -16.20 16.99 -0.69
C GLY A 256 -16.70 18.41 -0.88
N VAL A 257 -16.80 19.15 0.21
CA VAL A 257 -17.34 20.52 0.23
C VAL A 257 -16.22 21.54 0.34
N ASN A 258 -15.36 21.42 1.33
CA ASN A 258 -14.26 22.34 1.58
C ASN A 258 -12.94 21.59 1.56
N TRP A 259 -12.14 21.85 0.54
CA TRP A 259 -10.83 21.25 0.35
C TRP A 259 -9.74 22.08 1.00
N PHE A 260 -8.84 21.43 1.73
CA PHE A 260 -7.65 22.06 2.29
C PHE A 260 -6.49 21.05 2.32
N ASP A 261 -5.28 21.56 2.51
CA ASP A 261 -4.09 20.72 2.56
C ASP A 261 -3.95 20.11 3.95
N GLY A 262 -4.03 18.80 4.03
CA GLY A 262 -3.73 17.98 5.21
C GLY A 262 -2.26 17.57 5.25
N ALA A 263 -1.38 18.41 4.70
CA ALA A 263 0.04 18.14 4.59
C ALA A 263 0.82 18.68 5.81
N ILE A 264 1.91 17.98 6.14
CA ILE A 264 2.93 18.44 7.07
C ILE A 264 4.25 18.49 6.31
N ASP A 265 4.98 19.58 6.43
CA ASP A 265 6.23 19.80 5.70
C ASP A 265 6.10 19.58 4.18
N GLY A 266 4.93 19.88 3.62
CA GLY A 266 4.63 19.69 2.20
C GLY A 266 4.30 18.26 1.78
N ARG A 267 4.16 17.32 2.72
CA ARG A 267 3.79 15.92 2.45
C ARG A 267 2.37 15.65 2.91
N GLY A 268 1.66 14.80 2.19
CA GLY A 268 0.32 14.36 2.54
C GLY A 268 -0.73 14.62 1.48
N SER A 269 -1.98 14.32 1.82
CA SER A 269 -3.13 14.42 0.94
C SER A 269 -3.92 15.69 1.17
N ARG A 270 -4.71 16.10 0.18
CA ARG A 270 -5.79 17.06 0.38
C ARG A 270 -6.96 16.40 1.10
N LEU A 271 -7.58 17.12 1.98
CA LEU A 271 -8.70 16.67 2.79
C LEU A 271 -9.93 17.54 2.52
N ALA A 272 -11.12 16.97 2.69
CA ALA A 272 -12.38 17.67 2.53
C ALA A 272 -13.18 17.68 3.85
N ALA A 273 -13.52 18.87 4.35
CA ALA A 273 -14.44 19.00 5.49
C ALA A 273 -15.86 19.29 4.99
N PRO A 274 -16.91 18.76 5.62
CA PRO A 274 -16.88 17.90 6.81
C PRO A 274 -16.62 16.42 6.50
N TYR A 275 -16.66 15.99 5.25
CA TYR A 275 -16.70 14.59 4.81
C TYR A 275 -15.60 13.71 5.44
N CYS A 276 -14.35 14.14 5.39
CA CYS A 276 -13.21 13.39 5.94
C CYS A 276 -13.13 13.41 7.49
N TYR A 277 -14.14 13.95 8.14
CA TYR A 277 -14.27 14.03 9.59
C TYR A 277 -15.62 13.50 10.09
N GLN A 278 -16.34 12.75 9.27
CA GLN A 278 -17.60 12.12 9.60
C GLN A 278 -17.46 10.61 9.61
N ALA A 279 -18.23 9.95 10.45
CA ALA A 279 -18.37 8.50 10.34
C ALA A 279 -19.27 8.15 9.15
N HIS A 280 -18.91 7.11 8.44
CA HIS A 280 -19.61 6.56 7.28
C HIS A 280 -19.75 5.04 7.38
N LYS A 281 -20.47 4.43 6.45
CA LYS A 281 -20.47 2.97 6.24
C LYS A 281 -19.48 2.62 5.14
N ALA A 282 -18.56 1.73 5.41
CA ALA A 282 -17.84 1.02 4.37
C ALA A 282 -18.46 -0.36 4.16
N ARG A 283 -18.33 -0.92 2.95
CA ARG A 283 -18.92 -2.21 2.61
C ARG A 283 -17.93 -3.13 1.89
N TYR A 284 -18.21 -4.40 1.96
CA TYR A 284 -17.55 -5.43 1.17
C TYR A 284 -18.59 -6.43 0.67
N VAL A 285 -18.49 -6.83 -0.58
CA VAL A 285 -19.30 -7.91 -1.15
C VAL A 285 -18.44 -9.16 -1.24
N ASP A 286 -18.85 -10.22 -0.56
CA ASP A 286 -18.19 -11.52 -0.70
C ASP A 286 -18.39 -12.03 -2.13
N PRO A 287 -17.32 -12.15 -2.94
CA PRO A 287 -17.47 -12.48 -4.35
C PRO A 287 -17.98 -13.91 -4.60
N ALA A 288 -17.88 -14.80 -3.63
CA ALA A 288 -18.37 -16.17 -3.76
C ALA A 288 -19.89 -16.28 -3.52
N THR A 289 -20.43 -15.47 -2.62
CA THR A 289 -21.84 -15.58 -2.17
C THR A 289 -22.72 -14.40 -2.58
N GLY A 290 -22.13 -13.25 -2.94
CA GLY A 290 -22.85 -11.99 -3.16
C GLY A 290 -23.39 -11.39 -1.85
N THR A 291 -22.96 -11.88 -0.68
CA THR A 291 -23.35 -11.33 0.61
C THR A 291 -22.64 -10.02 0.85
N GLU A 292 -23.40 -8.98 1.17
CA GLU A 292 -22.88 -7.67 1.54
C GLU A 292 -22.64 -7.59 3.05
N TYR A 293 -21.46 -7.17 3.43
CA TYR A 293 -21.06 -6.85 4.81
C TYR A 293 -20.82 -5.35 4.93
N LYS A 294 -21.29 -4.74 6.01
CA LYS A 294 -21.11 -3.31 6.30
C LYS A 294 -20.56 -3.10 7.69
N ILE A 295 -19.77 -2.05 7.85
CA ILE A 295 -19.19 -1.62 9.12
C ILE A 295 -19.16 -0.10 9.17
N ASP A 296 -19.29 0.49 10.37
CA ASP A 296 -19.03 1.91 10.52
C ASP A 296 -17.54 2.18 10.43
N VAL A 297 -17.14 3.19 9.67
CA VAL A 297 -15.76 3.66 9.59
C VAL A 297 -15.65 5.05 10.16
N VAL A 298 -14.64 5.28 11.01
CA VAL A 298 -14.40 6.54 11.70
C VAL A 298 -13.04 7.06 11.27
N PRO A 299 -12.98 8.17 10.52
CA PRO A 299 -11.74 8.71 10.03
C PRO A 299 -10.88 9.30 11.16
N MET A 300 -9.62 8.88 11.24
CA MET A 300 -8.62 9.58 12.03
C MET A 300 -8.16 10.86 11.33
N CYS A 301 -7.74 11.84 12.08
CA CYS A 301 -7.20 13.07 11.54
C CYS A 301 -5.69 12.96 11.37
N ASN A 302 -5.19 12.47 10.22
CA ASN A 302 -3.76 12.18 10.03
C ASN A 302 -2.86 13.35 10.44
N TYR A 303 -3.04 14.54 9.88
CA TYR A 303 -2.11 15.64 10.09
C TYR A 303 -2.14 16.21 11.52
N LEU A 304 -3.34 16.33 12.16
CA LEU A 304 -3.41 16.77 13.56
C LEU A 304 -2.89 15.70 14.52
N SER A 305 -3.06 14.43 14.17
CA SER A 305 -2.48 13.31 14.94
C SER A 305 -0.97 13.38 14.98
N TYR A 306 -0.34 13.68 13.86
CA TYR A 306 1.10 13.89 13.80
C TYR A 306 1.54 15.07 14.71
N ILE A 307 0.85 16.21 14.60
CA ILE A 307 1.15 17.37 15.43
C ILE A 307 0.96 17.02 16.92
N ASP A 308 -0.12 16.31 17.26
CA ASP A 308 -0.41 15.87 18.64
C ASP A 308 0.72 14.99 19.18
N GLY A 309 1.15 14.04 18.38
CA GLY A 309 2.24 13.13 18.71
C GLY A 309 3.60 13.82 18.97
N TYR A 310 3.91 14.93 18.33
CA TYR A 310 5.20 15.61 18.46
C TYR A 310 5.21 16.83 19.39
N SER A 311 4.11 17.57 19.47
CA SER A 311 4.10 18.86 20.19
C SER A 311 2.79 19.18 20.92
N GLY A 312 1.79 18.31 20.82
CA GLY A 312 0.44 18.55 21.29
C GLY A 312 -0.39 19.35 20.29
N ALA A 313 -1.54 18.83 19.92
CA ALA A 313 -2.49 19.50 19.04
C ALA A 313 -3.11 20.74 19.75
N ASN A 314 -3.55 21.70 18.94
CA ASN A 314 -4.32 22.83 19.41
C ASN A 314 -5.65 22.91 18.64
N VAL A 315 -6.61 23.63 19.19
CA VAL A 315 -7.95 23.73 18.61
C VAL A 315 -8.05 24.71 17.43
N GLY A 316 -7.00 25.52 17.17
CA GLY A 316 -7.00 26.56 16.13
C GLY A 316 -7.26 26.01 14.73
N ASP A 317 -6.62 24.91 14.38
CA ASP A 317 -6.85 24.22 13.10
C ASP A 317 -8.27 23.65 13.01
N VAL A 318 -8.79 23.10 14.12
CA VAL A 318 -10.17 22.61 14.18
C VAL A 318 -11.15 23.77 13.94
N GLN A 319 -10.91 24.92 14.58
CA GLN A 319 -11.73 26.13 14.45
C GLN A 319 -11.75 26.69 13.04
N SER A 320 -10.61 26.67 12.34
CA SER A 320 -10.48 27.31 11.04
C SER A 320 -10.84 26.37 9.87
N LYS A 321 -10.52 25.08 9.95
CA LYS A 321 -10.60 24.14 8.82
C LYS A 321 -11.80 23.20 8.89
N ILE A 322 -12.30 22.84 10.08
CA ILE A 322 -13.29 21.77 10.27
C ILE A 322 -14.61 22.31 10.82
N ALA A 323 -14.56 23.03 11.94
CA ALA A 323 -15.73 23.49 12.66
C ALA A 323 -16.72 24.34 11.84
N PRO A 324 -16.27 25.23 10.92
CA PRO A 324 -17.18 26.03 10.10
C PRO A 324 -18.13 25.21 9.21
N TYR A 325 -17.75 23.97 8.91
CA TYR A 325 -18.52 23.07 8.04
C TYR A 325 -19.28 21.99 8.79
N SER A 326 -19.13 21.92 10.11
CA SER A 326 -19.80 20.96 10.99
C SER A 326 -21.15 21.49 11.44
N THR A 327 -22.22 20.71 11.27
CA THR A 327 -23.59 21.05 11.63
C THR A 327 -24.24 19.94 12.45
N GLU A 328 -25.48 20.14 12.94
CA GLU A 328 -26.23 19.08 13.61
C GLU A 328 -26.48 17.84 12.76
N SER A 329 -26.73 18.03 11.48
CA SER A 329 -26.93 16.95 10.51
C SER A 329 -25.61 16.40 9.94
N LYS A 330 -24.49 17.10 10.16
CA LYS A 330 -23.16 16.75 9.66
C LYS A 330 -22.13 16.99 10.76
N SER A 331 -22.29 16.28 11.87
CA SER A 331 -21.36 16.35 13.00
C SER A 331 -19.99 15.77 12.61
N SER A 332 -18.93 16.48 12.99
CA SER A 332 -17.56 16.06 12.74
C SER A 332 -16.95 15.45 14.00
N ILE A 333 -16.05 14.48 13.84
CA ILE A 333 -15.20 13.95 14.88
C ILE A 333 -13.74 14.21 14.53
N VAL A 334 -13.02 14.84 15.41
CA VAL A 334 -11.57 15.00 15.36
C VAL A 334 -10.97 13.92 16.23
N LEU A 335 -10.51 12.85 15.58
CA LEU A 335 -9.91 11.69 16.23
C LEU A 335 -8.40 11.80 16.10
N LEU A 336 -7.70 12.05 17.20
CA LEU A 336 -6.24 12.13 17.26
C LEU A 336 -5.68 10.75 17.54
N VAL A 337 -4.86 10.23 16.60
CA VAL A 337 -4.32 8.89 16.67
C VAL A 337 -2.81 8.91 16.43
N HIS A 338 -2.06 8.39 17.35
CA HIS A 338 -0.60 8.22 17.23
C HIS A 338 -0.09 7.15 18.19
N ASP A 339 1.19 6.83 18.11
CA ASP A 339 1.84 5.93 19.06
C ASP A 339 1.74 6.48 20.49
N GLY A 340 1.32 5.62 21.38
CA GLY A 340 1.11 5.96 22.78
C GLY A 340 2.26 5.53 23.70
N ASP A 341 3.28 4.88 23.17
CA ASP A 341 4.40 4.32 23.91
C ASP A 341 5.78 4.81 23.43
N ASN A 342 5.78 5.77 22.53
CA ASN A 342 7.00 6.40 22.02
C ASN A 342 7.21 7.77 22.64
N ALA A 343 8.47 8.11 22.85
CA ALA A 343 8.92 9.47 23.16
C ALA A 343 8.64 10.48 22.04
N TRP A 344 8.02 10.06 20.95
CA TRP A 344 7.66 10.87 19.81
C TRP A 344 6.57 11.88 20.12
N GLY A 345 5.68 11.54 21.02
CA GLY A 345 4.50 12.30 21.28
C GLY A 345 4.58 13.25 22.45
N GLY A 346 5.34 14.32 22.37
CA GLY A 346 5.40 15.30 23.45
C GLY A 346 6.10 14.78 24.73
N GLY A 347 6.74 13.62 24.62
CA GLY A 347 7.51 13.03 25.69
C GLY A 347 6.69 12.69 26.93
N TYR A 348 7.31 12.79 28.10
CA TYR A 348 6.75 12.39 29.39
C TYR A 348 5.49 13.17 29.82
N ASP A 349 5.25 14.34 29.21
CA ASP A 349 4.14 15.20 29.58
C ASP A 349 2.85 14.95 28.79
N TYR A 350 2.90 14.13 27.76
CA TYR A 350 1.77 13.96 26.85
C TYR A 350 0.48 13.59 27.60
N TYR A 351 0.48 12.46 28.28
CA TYR A 351 -0.70 11.99 29.04
C TYR A 351 -1.09 12.90 30.20
N ASN A 352 -0.12 13.53 30.83
CA ASN A 352 -0.35 14.33 32.04
C ASN A 352 -0.76 15.77 31.70
N ARG A 353 -0.39 16.30 30.52
CA ARG A 353 -0.62 17.71 30.18
C ARG A 353 -1.32 17.89 28.83
N ALA A 354 -0.79 17.34 27.73
CA ALA A 354 -1.33 17.60 26.38
C ALA A 354 -2.77 17.15 26.25
N VAL A 355 -3.10 15.95 26.69
CA VAL A 355 -4.48 15.41 26.67
C VAL A 355 -5.44 16.29 27.44
N SER A 356 -5.08 16.70 28.67
CA SER A 356 -5.92 17.57 29.49
C SER A 356 -6.09 18.95 28.86
N ASN A 357 -5.02 19.55 28.35
CA ASN A 357 -5.04 20.88 27.75
C ASN A 357 -5.94 20.90 26.51
N PHE A 358 -5.68 20.04 25.51
CA PHE A 358 -6.49 20.00 24.29
C PHE A 358 -7.97 19.70 24.60
N THR A 359 -8.25 18.75 25.50
CA THR A 359 -9.62 18.39 25.87
C THR A 359 -10.37 19.56 26.51
N ASN A 360 -9.71 20.32 27.41
CA ASN A 360 -10.31 21.50 28.02
C ASN A 360 -10.48 22.64 27.00
N ASP A 361 -9.52 22.87 26.12
CA ASP A 361 -9.61 23.88 25.07
C ASP A 361 -10.74 23.54 24.08
N ALA A 362 -10.89 22.27 23.70
CA ALA A 362 -11.98 21.79 22.89
C ALA A 362 -13.35 22.05 23.57
N LYS A 363 -13.48 21.73 24.86
CA LYS A 363 -14.67 22.03 25.65
C LYS A 363 -14.93 23.53 25.68
N ASN A 364 -13.91 24.36 25.92
CA ASN A 364 -14.04 25.82 25.98
C ASN A 364 -14.41 26.43 24.63
N ALA A 365 -13.99 25.81 23.52
CA ALA A 365 -14.41 26.16 22.15
C ALA A 365 -15.86 25.71 21.82
N GLY A 366 -16.56 25.06 22.77
CA GLY A 366 -17.91 24.52 22.56
C GLY A 366 -17.95 23.15 21.91
N TYR A 367 -16.80 22.47 21.73
CA TYR A 367 -16.73 21.12 21.19
C TYR A 367 -17.06 20.07 22.27
N LYS A 368 -17.30 18.85 21.84
CA LYS A 368 -17.75 17.75 22.70
C LYS A 368 -16.69 16.65 22.79
N PRO A 369 -15.82 16.69 23.81
CA PRO A 369 -14.95 15.54 24.08
C PRO A 369 -15.79 14.27 24.32
N THR A 370 -15.36 13.14 23.75
CA THR A 370 -16.15 11.92 23.70
C THR A 370 -15.29 10.66 23.60
N THR A 371 -15.94 9.49 23.46
CA THR A 371 -15.35 8.25 22.92
C THR A 371 -16.00 7.92 21.58
N ILE A 372 -15.38 7.09 20.75
CA ILE A 372 -15.96 6.70 19.46
C ILE A 372 -17.33 6.03 19.65
N GLN A 373 -17.45 5.10 20.60
CA GLN A 373 -18.75 4.44 20.86
C GLN A 373 -19.83 5.44 21.28
N GLN A 374 -19.48 6.43 22.09
CA GLN A 374 -20.42 7.48 22.50
C GLN A 374 -20.78 8.41 21.33
N PHE A 375 -19.78 8.73 20.48
CA PHE A 375 -20.01 9.52 19.27
C PHE A 375 -20.99 8.81 18.32
N LEU A 376 -20.76 7.53 18.02
CA LEU A 376 -21.61 6.75 17.12
C LEU A 376 -23.03 6.57 17.68
N LYS A 377 -23.17 6.43 19.00
CA LYS A 377 -24.49 6.43 19.64
C LYS A 377 -25.24 7.76 19.45
N ASN A 378 -24.53 8.88 19.56
CA ASN A 378 -25.13 10.21 19.43
C ASN A 378 -25.34 10.60 17.96
N ASN A 379 -24.58 10.03 17.06
CA ASN A 379 -24.57 10.32 15.62
C ASN A 379 -24.57 8.99 14.84
N PRO A 380 -25.69 8.26 14.85
CA PRO A 380 -25.75 6.98 14.13
C PRO A 380 -25.57 7.19 12.63
N VAL A 381 -24.75 6.34 12.03
CA VAL A 381 -24.49 6.39 10.59
C VAL A 381 -25.66 5.79 9.82
N PRO A 382 -26.27 6.51 8.88
CA PRO A 382 -27.34 5.97 8.05
C PRO A 382 -26.89 4.78 7.20
N ASP A 383 -27.74 3.78 7.03
CA ASP A 383 -27.39 2.58 6.26
C ASP A 383 -27.10 2.82 4.77
N ASN A 384 -27.59 3.94 4.25
CA ASN A 384 -27.35 4.38 2.88
C ASN A 384 -26.17 5.35 2.73
N ASP A 385 -25.51 5.74 3.82
CA ASP A 385 -24.30 6.57 3.78
C ASP A 385 -23.06 5.65 3.57
N VAL A 386 -23.04 5.01 2.41
CA VAL A 386 -21.99 4.08 2.04
C VAL A 386 -20.91 4.80 1.24
N VAL A 387 -19.68 4.65 1.68
CA VAL A 387 -18.50 5.25 1.06
C VAL A 387 -17.53 4.19 0.56
N ARG A 388 -16.65 4.61 -0.33
CA ARG A 388 -15.46 3.86 -0.70
C ARG A 388 -14.30 4.27 0.20
N VAL A 389 -13.46 3.32 0.59
CA VAL A 389 -12.17 3.57 1.26
C VAL A 389 -11.07 2.93 0.44
N GLU A 390 -10.10 3.74 0.01
CA GLU A 390 -8.94 3.25 -0.75
C GLU A 390 -8.04 2.39 0.13
N ASP A 391 -7.43 1.36 -0.44
CA ASP A 391 -6.41 0.55 0.23
C ASP A 391 -5.20 1.40 0.61
N GLY A 392 -4.83 1.41 1.88
CA GLY A 392 -3.67 2.16 2.34
C GLY A 392 -3.48 2.12 3.86
N ALA A 393 -2.37 2.70 4.30
CA ALA A 393 -1.97 2.82 5.69
C ALA A 393 -1.82 4.30 6.11
N TRP A 394 -1.57 4.56 7.39
CA TRP A 394 -1.45 5.94 7.89
C TRP A 394 -0.20 6.67 7.40
N VAL A 395 0.88 5.95 7.13
CA VAL A 395 2.11 6.47 6.54
C VAL A 395 2.68 5.47 5.53
N ASN A 396 3.56 5.93 4.66
CA ASN A 396 4.40 5.10 3.82
C ASN A 396 5.89 5.37 4.11
N ALA A 397 6.79 4.76 3.33
CA ALA A 397 8.25 4.78 3.53
C ALA A 397 8.86 6.18 3.70
N ASP A 398 8.28 7.21 3.11
CA ASP A 398 8.79 8.59 3.19
C ASP A 398 7.89 9.50 4.03
N ASN A 399 7.05 8.92 4.90
CA ASN A 399 6.03 9.61 5.69
C ASN A 399 5.02 10.38 4.83
N ASP A 400 4.75 9.89 3.63
CA ASP A 400 3.72 10.43 2.74
C ASP A 400 2.36 9.87 3.17
N TRP A 401 1.50 10.72 3.65
CA TRP A 401 0.17 10.30 4.09
C TRP A 401 -0.84 10.34 2.95
N GLY A 402 -1.53 9.22 2.80
CA GLY A 402 -2.45 9.02 1.71
C GLY A 402 -1.81 8.47 0.44
N HIS A 403 -0.62 7.87 0.53
CA HIS A 403 -0.13 7.03 -0.54
C HIS A 403 -0.96 5.74 -0.59
N PRO A 404 -1.43 5.31 -1.75
CA PRO A 404 -2.14 4.04 -1.87
C PRO A 404 -1.22 2.85 -1.62
N GLN A 405 -1.82 1.69 -1.32
CA GLN A 405 -1.11 0.45 -1.04
C GLN A 405 -0.40 0.44 0.33
N PHE A 406 0.47 -0.53 0.53
CA PHE A 406 1.14 -0.83 1.80
C PHE A 406 2.66 -0.93 1.60
N ILE A 407 3.24 0.02 0.86
CA ILE A 407 4.61 -0.07 0.34
C ILE A 407 5.70 -0.14 1.40
N ASN A 408 5.46 0.30 2.62
CA ASN A 408 6.42 0.13 3.72
C ASN A 408 6.66 -1.33 4.09
N TRP A 409 5.66 -2.18 3.84
CA TRP A 409 5.62 -3.57 4.26
C TRP A 409 5.59 -4.52 3.08
N LEU A 410 5.50 -3.98 1.87
CA LEU A 410 5.46 -4.73 0.62
C LEU A 410 6.02 -3.86 -0.50
N TRP A 411 7.34 -3.75 -0.53
CA TRP A 411 8.02 -2.94 -1.51
C TRP A 411 7.80 -3.48 -2.92
N PRO A 412 7.40 -2.66 -3.90
CA PRO A 412 7.10 -3.14 -5.24
C PRO A 412 8.32 -3.71 -5.96
N LEU A 413 8.13 -4.82 -6.66
CA LEU A 413 9.13 -5.38 -7.57
C LEU A 413 9.08 -4.64 -8.90
N TYR A 414 10.09 -3.84 -9.21
CA TYR A 414 10.11 -3.01 -10.42
C TYR A 414 11.50 -2.97 -11.08
N THR A 415 11.52 -2.66 -12.37
CA THR A 415 12.74 -2.44 -13.14
C THR A 415 13.48 -1.18 -12.66
N SER A 416 14.76 -1.04 -12.98
CA SER A 416 15.58 0.09 -12.54
C SER A 416 15.05 1.46 -12.98
N ASP A 417 14.33 1.53 -14.09
CA ASP A 417 13.62 2.73 -14.57
C ASP A 417 12.24 2.91 -13.93
N ARG A 418 11.79 1.93 -13.12
CA ARG A 418 10.52 1.91 -12.40
C ARG A 418 9.25 1.95 -13.26
N THR A 419 9.37 1.65 -14.53
CA THR A 419 8.21 1.68 -15.43
C THR A 419 7.47 0.37 -15.46
N LYS A 420 8.12 -0.75 -15.11
CA LYS A 420 7.58 -2.10 -15.23
C LYS A 420 7.87 -2.95 -13.99
N PHE A 421 7.08 -3.99 -13.82
CA PHE A 421 7.36 -5.06 -12.88
C PHE A 421 8.68 -5.77 -13.22
N ASN A 422 9.45 -6.10 -12.21
CA ASN A 422 10.68 -6.89 -12.37
C ASN A 422 10.43 -8.35 -11.96
N PRO A 423 10.26 -9.27 -12.90
CA PRO A 423 9.98 -10.66 -12.58
C PRO A 423 11.17 -11.39 -11.93
N ASP A 424 12.37 -10.85 -12.03
CA ASP A 424 13.60 -11.43 -11.49
C ASP A 424 14.00 -10.83 -10.13
N GLY A 425 13.29 -9.78 -9.70
CA GLY A 425 13.57 -9.10 -8.45
C GLY A 425 13.01 -9.82 -7.22
N TRP A 426 13.65 -9.62 -6.09
CA TRP A 426 13.15 -9.92 -4.76
C TRP A 426 13.46 -8.75 -3.83
N THR A 427 12.56 -8.51 -2.90
CA THR A 427 12.80 -7.61 -1.76
C THR A 427 12.79 -8.42 -0.49
N GLU A 428 13.30 -7.86 0.59
CA GLU A 428 13.25 -8.49 1.91
C GLU A 428 11.82 -8.79 2.34
N ASP A 429 10.90 -7.85 2.07
CA ASP A 429 9.48 -8.02 2.36
C ASP A 429 8.88 -9.17 1.53
N ALA A 430 9.15 -9.17 0.22
CA ALA A 430 8.67 -10.23 -0.68
C ALA A 430 9.15 -11.60 -0.23
N ARG A 431 10.42 -11.70 0.21
CA ARG A 431 10.99 -12.91 0.78
C ARG A 431 10.23 -13.39 2.01
N ASN A 432 9.96 -12.48 2.97
CA ASN A 432 9.24 -12.81 4.19
C ASN A 432 7.78 -13.20 3.90
N TRP A 433 7.12 -12.51 2.98
CA TRP A 433 5.76 -12.89 2.57
C TRP A 433 5.71 -14.25 1.88
N ALA A 434 6.73 -14.62 1.11
CA ALA A 434 6.83 -15.97 0.53
C ALA A 434 6.96 -17.06 1.60
N VAL A 435 7.71 -16.79 2.68
CA VAL A 435 7.84 -17.71 3.83
C VAL A 435 6.52 -17.80 4.61
N ILE A 436 5.90 -16.66 4.90
CA ILE A 436 4.63 -16.57 5.62
C ILE A 436 3.53 -17.33 4.85
N THR A 437 3.42 -17.13 3.53
CA THR A 437 2.42 -17.79 2.69
C THR A 437 2.59 -19.32 2.69
N ALA A 438 3.83 -19.80 2.58
CA ALA A 438 4.09 -21.24 2.62
C ALA A 438 3.81 -21.82 4.02
N THR A 439 4.24 -21.15 5.07
CA THR A 439 3.98 -21.57 6.45
C THR A 439 2.49 -21.64 6.74
N GLU A 440 1.74 -20.65 6.27
CA GLU A 440 0.28 -20.60 6.43
C GLU A 440 -0.40 -21.85 5.89
N ASN A 441 0.00 -22.31 4.70
CA ASN A 441 -0.61 -23.51 4.12
C ASN A 441 -0.42 -24.75 4.98
N TYR A 442 0.78 -24.96 5.54
CA TYR A 442 1.02 -26.04 6.51
C TYR A 442 0.13 -25.95 7.74
N VAL A 443 -0.01 -24.75 8.29
CA VAL A 443 -0.76 -24.52 9.52
C VAL A 443 -2.27 -24.71 9.29
N ILE A 444 -2.77 -24.22 8.15
CA ILE A 444 -4.16 -24.40 7.73
C ILE A 444 -4.45 -25.87 7.46
N MET A 445 -3.56 -26.60 6.77
CA MET A 445 -3.73 -28.02 6.51
C MET A 445 -3.79 -28.83 7.81
N ALA A 446 -2.93 -28.51 8.78
CA ALA A 446 -2.99 -29.15 10.09
C ALA A 446 -4.32 -28.87 10.82
N GLU A 447 -4.84 -27.66 10.74
CA GLU A 447 -6.15 -27.30 11.28
C GLU A 447 -7.28 -28.08 10.61
N ASP A 448 -7.31 -28.11 9.27
CA ASP A 448 -8.35 -28.80 8.50
C ASP A 448 -8.35 -30.30 8.80
N LEU A 449 -7.19 -30.93 8.90
CA LEU A 449 -7.03 -32.32 9.28
C LEU A 449 -7.47 -32.61 10.72
N MET A 450 -7.52 -31.61 11.58
CA MET A 450 -8.08 -31.68 12.95
C MET A 450 -9.56 -31.31 13.01
N GLY A 451 -10.21 -31.10 11.88
CA GLY A 451 -11.63 -30.77 11.77
C GLY A 451 -12.00 -29.30 11.97
N GLY A 452 -11.03 -28.39 11.89
CA GLY A 452 -11.25 -26.93 11.86
C GLY A 452 -11.60 -26.26 13.19
N ASN A 453 -11.86 -27.01 14.24
CA ASN A 453 -12.33 -26.49 15.54
C ASN A 453 -11.18 -26.37 16.56
N LEU A 454 -10.27 -25.44 16.38
CA LEU A 454 -9.20 -25.19 17.32
C LEU A 454 -9.64 -24.22 18.43
N ASN A 455 -9.07 -24.40 19.62
CA ASN A 455 -9.32 -23.52 20.74
C ASN A 455 -8.40 -22.29 20.71
N ILE A 456 -8.97 -21.11 20.56
CA ILE A 456 -8.21 -19.87 20.44
C ILE A 456 -7.34 -19.58 21.67
N GLY A 457 -7.82 -19.90 22.87
CA GLY A 457 -7.03 -19.72 24.10
C GLY A 457 -5.78 -20.61 24.11
N ARG A 458 -5.89 -21.88 23.64
CA ARG A 458 -4.74 -22.76 23.51
C ARG A 458 -3.78 -22.33 22.40
N ILE A 459 -4.30 -21.76 21.32
CA ILE A 459 -3.46 -21.10 20.31
C ILE A 459 -2.66 -19.96 20.95
N CYS A 460 -3.31 -19.07 21.70
CA CYS A 460 -2.62 -17.94 22.32
C CYS A 460 -1.60 -18.40 23.37
N GLU A 461 -1.93 -19.38 24.19
CA GLU A 461 -1.11 -19.78 25.32
C GLU A 461 -0.03 -20.82 24.98
N GLY A 462 -0.23 -21.63 23.94
CA GLY A 462 0.66 -22.75 23.62
C GLY A 462 0.77 -23.75 24.78
N GLY A 463 1.89 -24.49 24.85
CA GLY A 463 2.20 -25.37 25.94
C GLY A 463 1.53 -26.75 25.84
N ALA A 464 1.59 -27.54 26.93
CA ALA A 464 1.22 -28.94 26.94
C ALA A 464 -0.29 -29.22 26.69
N THR A 465 -1.16 -28.27 26.99
CA THR A 465 -2.62 -28.39 26.78
C THR A 465 -3.05 -28.17 25.33
N ALA A 466 -2.22 -27.51 24.52
CA ALA A 466 -2.47 -27.29 23.10
C ALA A 466 -2.18 -28.61 22.33
N ASN A 467 -2.98 -28.89 21.28
CA ASN A 467 -2.64 -29.95 20.33
C ASN A 467 -1.63 -29.41 19.30
N ASP A 468 -1.09 -30.31 18.44
CA ASP A 468 -0.03 -29.88 17.51
C ASP A 468 -0.50 -28.88 16.45
N ALA A 469 -1.78 -28.86 16.02
CA ALA A 469 -2.31 -27.83 15.15
C ALA A 469 -2.44 -26.48 15.87
N GLU A 470 -2.86 -26.47 17.15
CA GLU A 470 -2.92 -25.26 17.97
C GLU A 470 -1.51 -24.70 18.23
N ARG A 471 -0.50 -25.57 18.45
CA ARG A 471 0.91 -25.17 18.57
C ARG A 471 1.45 -24.61 17.25
N ALA A 472 1.09 -25.19 16.11
CA ALA A 472 1.46 -24.67 14.81
C ALA A 472 0.95 -23.21 14.64
N TRP A 473 -0.30 -22.93 14.96
CA TRP A 473 -0.85 -21.56 14.98
C TRP A 473 -0.14 -20.67 15.99
N HIS A 474 0.16 -21.18 17.19
CA HIS A 474 0.85 -20.42 18.23
C HIS A 474 2.19 -19.84 17.77
N PHE A 475 3.01 -20.67 17.11
CA PHE A 475 4.30 -20.22 16.58
C PHE A 475 4.14 -19.38 15.31
N TYR A 476 3.21 -19.72 14.42
CA TYR A 476 2.93 -18.95 13.22
C TYR A 476 2.56 -17.48 13.54
N PHE A 477 1.78 -17.26 14.59
CA PHE A 477 1.48 -15.89 15.06
C PHE A 477 2.74 -15.06 15.30
N GLY A 478 3.74 -15.62 15.94
CA GLY A 478 4.97 -14.92 16.28
C GLY A 478 5.82 -14.45 15.09
N GLY A 479 5.44 -14.78 13.86
CA GLY A 479 6.11 -14.33 12.63
C GLY A 479 5.38 -13.24 11.87
N LEU A 480 4.25 -12.75 12.37
CA LEU A 480 3.33 -11.91 11.61
C LEU A 480 3.38 -10.41 11.94
N ASN A 481 4.20 -9.99 12.90
CA ASN A 481 4.28 -8.58 13.27
C ASN A 481 4.74 -7.72 12.08
N SER A 482 4.07 -6.60 11.82
CA SER A 482 4.38 -5.69 10.72
C SER A 482 5.83 -5.19 10.75
N GLY A 483 6.39 -5.02 11.95
CA GLY A 483 7.77 -4.58 12.15
C GLY A 483 8.82 -5.54 11.53
N PHE A 484 8.45 -6.78 11.23
CA PHE A 484 9.37 -7.73 10.57
C PHE A 484 9.49 -7.51 9.07
N MET A 485 8.58 -6.76 8.46
CA MET A 485 8.56 -6.34 7.08
C MET A 485 8.76 -4.82 6.91
N TYR A 486 9.08 -4.12 7.99
CA TYR A 486 9.26 -2.69 7.97
C TYR A 486 10.75 -2.34 7.96
N TYR A 487 11.21 -1.59 6.98
CA TYR A 487 12.62 -1.21 6.80
C TYR A 487 13.64 -2.33 6.50
N GLY A 488 13.24 -3.44 5.86
CA GLY A 488 14.17 -4.43 5.26
C GLY A 488 15.34 -4.87 6.17
N LYS A 489 16.34 -5.39 5.66
CA LYS A 489 17.69 -5.83 6.09
C LYS A 489 18.14 -5.86 7.57
N ALA A 490 17.27 -5.79 8.55
CA ALA A 490 17.67 -5.97 9.94
C ALA A 490 17.63 -7.46 10.29
N GLU A 491 18.80 -8.09 10.43
CA GLU A 491 18.94 -9.52 10.75
C GLU A 491 17.94 -10.00 11.82
N ASP A 492 17.77 -9.20 12.87
CA ASP A 492 16.86 -9.56 13.97
C ASP A 492 15.38 -9.47 13.61
N MET A 493 15.01 -8.66 12.62
CA MET A 493 13.62 -8.54 12.19
C MET A 493 13.28 -9.63 11.15
N GLU A 494 14.19 -9.89 10.22
CA GLU A 494 13.94 -10.80 9.09
C GLU A 494 13.97 -12.27 9.45
N VAL A 495 14.70 -12.67 10.48
CA VAL A 495 14.77 -14.08 10.87
C VAL A 495 13.48 -14.60 11.48
N LYS A 496 12.60 -13.72 12.02
CA LYS A 496 11.45 -14.15 12.82
C LYS A 496 10.38 -14.87 12.01
N PRO A 497 9.98 -14.44 10.81
CA PRO A 497 9.09 -15.23 9.97
C PRO A 497 9.63 -16.62 9.64
N SER A 498 10.92 -16.74 9.33
CA SER A 498 11.55 -18.04 9.06
C SER A 498 11.70 -18.90 10.32
N MET A 499 12.11 -18.33 11.44
CA MET A 499 12.30 -19.04 12.70
C MET A 499 10.98 -19.61 13.24
N THR A 500 9.98 -18.75 13.41
CA THR A 500 8.68 -19.17 13.93
C THR A 500 7.93 -20.04 12.93
N GLY A 501 8.06 -19.76 11.64
CA GLY A 501 7.51 -20.58 10.56
C GLY A 501 8.07 -21.99 10.55
N ASN A 502 9.38 -22.14 10.74
CA ASN A 502 10.01 -23.46 10.81
C ASN A 502 9.47 -24.29 11.98
N ILE A 503 9.25 -23.66 13.13
CA ILE A 503 8.67 -24.34 14.31
C ILE A 503 7.19 -24.66 14.07
N ALA A 504 6.44 -23.73 13.48
CA ALA A 504 5.04 -23.95 13.13
C ALA A 504 4.89 -25.16 12.18
N ILE A 505 5.74 -25.24 11.15
CA ILE A 505 5.79 -26.36 10.21
C ILE A 505 6.12 -27.68 10.93
N GLU A 506 7.04 -27.68 11.92
CA GLU A 506 7.33 -28.90 12.69
C GLU A 506 6.11 -29.47 13.39
N TYR A 507 5.29 -28.63 14.02
CA TYR A 507 4.06 -29.06 14.65
C TYR A 507 2.98 -29.45 13.64
N ALA A 508 2.79 -28.65 12.61
CA ALA A 508 1.85 -28.95 11.52
C ALA A 508 2.16 -30.30 10.86
N GLN A 509 3.44 -30.56 10.61
CA GLN A 509 3.90 -31.79 9.97
C GLN A 509 3.60 -33.05 10.80
N LYS A 510 3.59 -32.98 12.14
CA LYS A 510 3.17 -34.10 12.99
C LYS A 510 1.71 -34.48 12.71
N VAL A 511 0.83 -33.49 12.58
CA VAL A 511 -0.57 -33.70 12.24
C VAL A 511 -0.69 -34.27 10.82
N ILE A 512 -0.06 -33.65 9.85
CA ILE A 512 -0.07 -34.04 8.44
C ILE A 512 0.41 -35.48 8.28
N ASN A 513 1.55 -35.83 8.89
CA ASN A 513 2.11 -37.17 8.83
C ASN A 513 1.18 -38.24 9.49
N SER A 514 0.44 -37.86 10.55
CA SER A 514 -0.53 -38.75 11.19
C SER A 514 -1.75 -39.04 10.32
N LYS A 515 -1.98 -38.21 9.30
CA LYS A 515 -3.09 -38.26 8.33
C LYS A 515 -2.57 -38.37 6.90
N ALA A 516 -1.43 -39.04 6.70
CA ALA A 516 -0.75 -39.11 5.43
C ALA A 516 -1.69 -39.47 4.26
N GLY A 517 -1.56 -38.74 3.15
CA GLY A 517 -2.33 -38.93 1.92
C GLY A 517 -3.66 -38.19 1.86
N ILE A 518 -4.09 -37.56 2.96
CA ILE A 518 -5.30 -36.71 2.97
C ILE A 518 -4.86 -35.25 2.79
N ASP A 519 -5.40 -34.62 1.77
CA ASP A 519 -5.30 -33.19 1.56
C ASP A 519 -6.61 -32.66 0.96
N ASN A 520 -7.33 -31.89 1.74
CA ASN A 520 -8.55 -31.18 1.37
C ASN A 520 -8.39 -29.68 1.55
N THR A 521 -7.15 -29.21 1.74
CA THR A 521 -6.82 -27.80 1.97
C THR A 521 -6.42 -27.17 0.65
N PRO A 522 -7.08 -26.11 0.22
CA PRO A 522 -6.68 -25.41 -1.00
C PRO A 522 -5.35 -24.69 -0.80
N PRO A 523 -4.67 -24.31 -1.92
CA PRO A 523 -3.45 -23.52 -1.85
C PRO A 523 -3.62 -22.24 -1.04
N SER A 524 -2.56 -21.85 -0.33
CA SER A 524 -2.45 -20.49 0.19
C SER A 524 -1.94 -19.56 -0.90
N VAL A 525 -2.64 -18.45 -1.11
CA VAL A 525 -2.30 -17.43 -2.10
C VAL A 525 -2.26 -16.08 -1.40
N PHE A 526 -1.11 -15.43 -1.46
CA PHE A 526 -0.95 -14.06 -0.96
C PHE A 526 -1.88 -13.12 -1.73
N ILE A 527 -2.33 -12.06 -1.09
CA ILE A 527 -3.20 -11.10 -1.77
C ILE A 527 -2.54 -10.54 -3.03
N PRO A 528 -3.16 -10.67 -4.23
CA PRO A 528 -2.54 -10.23 -5.46
C PRO A 528 -2.19 -8.74 -5.44
N GLN A 529 -1.03 -8.42 -5.96
CA GLN A 529 -0.53 -7.07 -6.12
C GLN A 529 -0.47 -6.72 -7.59
N ARG A 530 -0.46 -5.45 -7.93
CA ARG A 530 -0.25 -5.00 -9.30
C ARG A 530 0.88 -3.99 -9.39
N TYR A 531 1.54 -3.95 -10.51
CA TYR A 531 2.49 -2.90 -10.85
C TYR A 531 2.39 -2.55 -12.34
N PRO A 532 2.28 -1.24 -12.71
CA PRO A 532 2.17 -0.11 -11.80
C PRO A 532 0.80 -0.01 -11.14
N TYR A 533 0.69 0.83 -10.11
CA TYR A 533 -0.57 1.09 -9.41
C TYR A 533 -1.61 1.74 -10.34
N ASN A 534 -1.18 2.74 -11.14
CA ASN A 534 -2.00 3.43 -12.13
C ASN A 534 -1.51 3.12 -13.55
N PRO A 535 -1.86 1.97 -14.14
CA PRO A 535 -1.49 1.69 -15.52
C PRO A 535 -2.08 2.73 -16.47
N GLY A 536 -1.28 3.20 -17.44
CA GLY A 536 -1.65 4.29 -18.36
C GLY A 536 -1.75 5.67 -17.71
N GLY A 537 -1.37 5.80 -16.46
CA GLY A 537 -1.40 7.06 -15.71
C GLY A 537 -0.02 7.55 -15.32
N THR A 538 -0.01 8.65 -14.58
CA THR A 538 1.18 9.20 -13.97
C THR A 538 1.24 8.76 -12.51
N GLY A 539 2.42 8.31 -12.07
CA GLY A 539 2.67 7.96 -10.68
C GLY A 539 4.03 8.42 -10.21
N TRP A 540 4.42 7.96 -9.03
CA TRP A 540 5.69 8.26 -8.39
C TRP A 540 6.40 6.97 -8.02
N GLY A 541 7.67 6.86 -8.38
CA GLY A 541 8.46 5.70 -8.00
C GLY A 541 8.78 5.71 -6.50
N PRO A 542 8.61 4.58 -5.81
CA PRO A 542 8.87 4.47 -4.38
C PRO A 542 10.37 4.43 -4.08
N THR A 543 10.97 5.56 -3.82
CA THR A 543 12.34 5.68 -3.28
C THR A 543 12.50 7.04 -2.62
N THR A 544 13.53 7.19 -1.80
CA THR A 544 13.94 8.52 -1.33
C THR A 544 14.11 9.47 -2.52
N GLY A 545 13.36 10.56 -2.52
CA GLY A 545 13.26 11.46 -3.66
C GLY A 545 12.49 10.84 -4.83
N TYR A 546 11.26 10.45 -4.59
CA TYR A 546 10.33 9.97 -5.61
C TYR A 546 10.43 10.76 -6.90
N LYS A 547 10.41 10.04 -8.02
CA LYS A 547 10.37 10.65 -9.36
C LYS A 547 9.01 10.44 -9.97
N LYS A 548 8.48 11.49 -10.58
CA LYS A 548 7.28 11.39 -11.39
C LYS A 548 7.54 10.45 -12.56
N ILE A 549 6.69 9.45 -12.71
CA ILE A 549 6.81 8.39 -13.72
C ILE A 549 5.54 8.36 -14.54
N GLN A 550 5.69 8.27 -15.86
CA GLN A 550 4.61 7.99 -16.77
C GLN A 550 4.57 6.48 -16.98
N TYR A 551 3.49 5.85 -16.59
CA TYR A 551 3.34 4.40 -16.69
C TYR A 551 2.69 3.97 -18.01
N PRO A 552 3.11 2.83 -18.58
CA PRO A 552 2.38 2.19 -19.67
C PRO A 552 0.99 1.73 -19.21
N SER A 553 0.09 1.47 -20.16
CA SER A 553 -1.21 0.87 -19.88
C SER A 553 -1.12 -0.61 -19.54
N ASP A 554 -0.10 -1.30 -20.04
CA ASP A 554 0.18 -2.68 -19.67
C ASP A 554 0.64 -2.75 -18.20
N PHE A 555 0.15 -3.75 -17.46
CA PHE A 555 0.50 -3.93 -16.07
C PHE A 555 0.59 -5.40 -15.68
N THR A 556 1.37 -5.70 -14.66
CA THR A 556 1.55 -7.05 -14.15
C THR A 556 0.81 -7.23 -12.83
N VAL A 557 0.07 -8.34 -12.73
CA VAL A 557 -0.46 -8.86 -11.46
C VAL A 557 0.48 -9.94 -10.96
N TRP A 558 0.87 -9.87 -9.68
CA TRP A 558 1.75 -10.84 -9.06
C TRP A 558 1.29 -11.23 -7.66
N THR A 559 1.68 -12.41 -7.21
CA THR A 559 1.34 -12.96 -5.91
C THR A 559 2.34 -14.04 -5.51
N PHE A 560 2.28 -14.50 -4.26
CA PHE A 560 2.92 -15.74 -3.83
C PHE A 560 1.87 -16.84 -3.70
N ALA A 561 2.21 -18.05 -4.11
CA ALA A 561 1.34 -19.20 -3.97
C ALA A 561 2.12 -20.44 -3.50
N TYR A 562 1.48 -21.21 -2.63
CA TYR A 562 2.08 -22.43 -2.09
C TYR A 562 1.01 -23.46 -1.73
N ASP A 563 1.35 -24.70 -1.89
CA ASP A 563 0.59 -25.83 -1.39
C ASP A 563 1.48 -26.97 -0.95
N VAL A 564 1.13 -27.63 0.15
CA VAL A 564 1.93 -28.75 0.72
C VAL A 564 1.98 -29.93 -0.24
N SER A 565 0.91 -30.22 -0.97
CA SER A 565 0.87 -31.29 -1.97
C SER A 565 1.37 -30.81 -3.35
N GLY A 566 1.69 -29.53 -3.49
CA GLY A 566 2.18 -28.91 -4.71
C GLY A 566 1.07 -28.28 -5.57
N LEU A 567 1.42 -27.23 -6.28
CA LEU A 567 0.52 -26.48 -7.16
C LEU A 567 0.40 -27.15 -8.53
N SER A 568 -0.83 -27.40 -8.94
CA SER A 568 -1.18 -27.85 -10.30
C SER A 568 -1.27 -26.67 -11.26
N SER A 569 -1.96 -25.59 -10.88
CA SER A 569 -2.07 -24.40 -11.70
C SER A 569 -2.25 -23.14 -10.85
N VAL A 570 -1.77 -22.01 -11.38
CA VAL A 570 -2.06 -20.67 -10.87
C VAL A 570 -2.47 -19.82 -12.06
N LYS A 571 -3.68 -19.26 -12.01
CA LYS A 571 -4.30 -18.53 -13.12
C LYS A 571 -4.72 -17.13 -12.66
N LEU A 572 -4.39 -16.15 -13.46
CA LEU A 572 -4.98 -14.82 -13.38
C LEU A 572 -6.31 -14.83 -14.14
N LYS A 573 -7.38 -14.49 -13.45
CA LYS A 573 -8.71 -14.26 -14.03
C LYS A 573 -8.94 -12.76 -14.09
N TYR A 574 -9.36 -12.26 -15.24
CA TYR A 574 -9.66 -10.84 -15.40
C TYR A 574 -10.84 -10.64 -16.34
N ARG A 575 -11.55 -9.56 -16.15
CA ARG A 575 -12.67 -9.14 -17.00
C ARG A 575 -12.73 -7.63 -17.08
N THR A 576 -13.30 -7.11 -18.16
CA THR A 576 -13.54 -5.67 -18.30
C THR A 576 -14.97 -5.33 -17.90
N ASP A 577 -15.16 -4.16 -17.38
CA ASP A 577 -16.45 -3.52 -17.20
C ASP A 577 -16.95 -2.93 -18.51
N LYS A 578 -18.28 -2.75 -18.65
CA LYS A 578 -18.92 -2.27 -19.88
C LYS A 578 -19.11 -0.77 -19.91
N ASP A 579 -19.29 -0.13 -18.76
CA ASP A 579 -19.53 1.32 -18.65
C ASP A 579 -18.33 2.09 -18.07
N GLY A 580 -17.33 1.39 -17.53
CA GLY A 580 -16.12 1.97 -16.99
C GLY A 580 -16.31 2.63 -15.64
N ILE A 581 -17.43 2.40 -14.95
CA ILE A 581 -17.77 3.01 -13.67
C ILE A 581 -17.95 1.93 -12.61
N ARG A 582 -17.20 2.01 -11.52
CA ARG A 582 -17.43 1.16 -10.37
C ARG A 582 -18.53 1.74 -9.48
N SER A 583 -19.72 1.14 -9.53
CA SER A 583 -20.87 1.56 -8.75
C SER A 583 -20.88 0.94 -7.36
N LEU A 584 -21.11 1.75 -6.31
CA LEU A 584 -21.36 1.25 -4.95
C LEU A 584 -22.73 0.58 -4.80
N ALA A 585 -23.64 0.78 -5.74
CA ALA A 585 -24.99 0.21 -5.71
C ALA A 585 -25.07 -1.18 -6.35
N SER A 586 -24.17 -1.50 -7.27
CA SER A 586 -24.21 -2.70 -8.12
C SER A 586 -23.39 -3.84 -7.55
N LYS A 587 -23.84 -4.45 -6.45
CA LYS A 587 -23.11 -5.53 -5.78
C LYS A 587 -22.93 -6.80 -6.62
N ASP A 588 -23.82 -7.07 -7.59
CA ASP A 588 -23.73 -8.29 -8.41
C ASP A 588 -22.49 -8.27 -9.30
N ASN A 589 -22.06 -7.08 -9.74
CA ASN A 589 -20.82 -6.93 -10.51
C ASN A 589 -19.56 -7.30 -9.72
N GLU A 590 -19.63 -7.28 -8.41
CA GLU A 590 -18.51 -7.59 -7.50
C GLU A 590 -18.40 -9.10 -7.17
N THR A 591 -19.18 -9.97 -7.83
CA THR A 591 -19.16 -11.42 -7.61
C THR A 591 -18.40 -12.16 -8.71
N TYR A 592 -17.99 -13.42 -8.42
CA TYR A 592 -17.39 -14.27 -9.44
C TYR A 592 -18.37 -14.64 -10.55
N ILE A 593 -19.68 -14.65 -10.27
CA ILE A 593 -20.72 -14.86 -11.29
C ILE A 593 -20.81 -13.63 -12.18
N GLY A 594 -20.68 -12.45 -11.61
CA GLY A 594 -20.80 -11.17 -12.29
C GLY A 594 -22.25 -10.72 -12.47
N GLY A 595 -22.42 -9.44 -12.76
CA GLY A 595 -23.68 -8.78 -13.07
C GLY A 595 -23.78 -8.39 -14.54
N ALA A 596 -24.77 -7.55 -14.86
CA ALA A 596 -25.05 -7.13 -16.24
C ALA A 596 -23.98 -6.20 -16.83
N GLU A 597 -23.25 -5.48 -15.97
CA GLU A 597 -22.29 -4.44 -16.39
C GLU A 597 -20.88 -4.98 -16.65
N VAL A 598 -20.58 -6.21 -16.25
CA VAL A 598 -19.26 -6.83 -16.44
C VAL A 598 -19.28 -7.86 -17.57
N ASN A 599 -18.13 -8.05 -18.21
CA ASN A 599 -17.91 -9.06 -19.23
C ASN A 599 -17.57 -10.42 -18.61
N ALA A 600 -17.53 -11.47 -19.45
CA ALA A 600 -17.09 -12.79 -19.00
C ALA A 600 -15.61 -12.78 -18.59
N TRP A 601 -15.24 -13.64 -17.64
CA TRP A 601 -13.87 -13.82 -17.21
C TRP A 601 -13.01 -14.39 -18.34
N GLN A 602 -11.88 -13.76 -18.54
CA GLN A 602 -10.76 -14.28 -19.31
C GLN A 602 -9.72 -14.85 -18.34
N GLU A 603 -8.86 -15.74 -18.84
CA GLU A 603 -7.81 -16.32 -18.00
C GLU A 603 -6.44 -16.27 -18.66
N LYS A 604 -5.41 -16.12 -17.84
CA LYS A 604 -4.01 -16.31 -18.23
C LYS A 604 -3.34 -17.22 -17.22
N ASN A 605 -2.54 -18.18 -17.69
CA ASN A 605 -1.65 -18.92 -16.81
C ASN A 605 -0.60 -17.96 -16.26
N MET A 606 -0.38 -18.00 -14.96
CA MET A 606 0.69 -17.20 -14.34
C MET A 606 2.02 -17.94 -14.46
N THR A 607 3.07 -17.21 -14.81
CA THR A 607 4.43 -17.73 -14.74
C THR A 607 4.79 -17.92 -13.28
N ARG A 608 5.35 -19.09 -12.95
CA ARG A 608 5.81 -19.43 -11.60
C ARG A 608 7.32 -19.33 -11.54
N ARG A 609 7.83 -18.58 -10.59
CA ARG A 609 9.25 -18.45 -10.29
C ARG A 609 9.50 -19.02 -8.89
N PRO A 610 10.07 -20.23 -8.75
CA PRO A 610 10.49 -20.73 -7.45
C PRO A 610 11.58 -19.85 -6.85
N MET A 611 11.52 -19.62 -5.55
CA MET A 611 12.62 -19.00 -4.82
C MET A 611 13.86 -19.90 -4.89
N ALA A 612 15.05 -19.33 -5.07
CA ALA A 612 16.30 -20.07 -5.21
C ALA A 612 16.46 -21.13 -4.12
N ALA A 613 16.95 -22.31 -4.52
CA ALA A 613 17.17 -23.41 -3.60
C ALA A 613 18.32 -23.11 -2.61
N ASP A 614 19.32 -22.38 -3.06
CA ASP A 614 20.45 -21.92 -2.24
C ASP A 614 20.46 -20.40 -2.19
N PRO A 615 19.78 -19.79 -1.20
CA PRO A 615 19.72 -18.35 -1.07
C PRO A 615 21.06 -17.71 -0.70
N THR A 616 22.07 -18.48 -0.26
CA THR A 616 23.40 -17.95 0.07
C THR A 616 24.18 -17.52 -1.16
N ASN A 617 23.82 -18.02 -2.32
CA ASN A 617 24.40 -17.65 -3.61
C ASN A 617 23.61 -16.61 -4.38
N ASP A 618 22.45 -16.22 -3.87
CA ASP A 618 21.64 -15.13 -4.41
C ASP A 618 21.71 -13.92 -3.47
N PRO A 619 22.38 -12.82 -3.85
CA PRO A 619 22.58 -11.67 -2.98
C PRO A 619 21.26 -10.95 -2.62
N GLU A 620 20.18 -11.20 -3.34
CA GLU A 620 18.87 -10.62 -3.08
C GLU A 620 18.03 -11.47 -2.13
N LEU A 621 18.41 -12.73 -1.87
CA LEU A 621 17.66 -13.70 -1.08
C LEU A 621 18.37 -14.10 0.22
N ASN A 622 19.05 -13.18 0.86
CA ASN A 622 19.80 -13.50 2.07
C ASN A 622 18.85 -13.92 3.22
N PHE A 623 18.75 -15.23 3.47
CA PHE A 623 18.10 -15.75 4.66
C PHE A 623 19.14 -15.99 5.76
N PHE A 624 18.97 -15.35 6.89
CA PHE A 624 19.80 -15.64 8.07
C PHE A 624 19.42 -17.00 8.70
N ILE A 625 18.14 -17.38 8.62
CA ILE A 625 17.64 -18.70 8.96
C ILE A 625 16.97 -19.28 7.72
N LEU A 626 17.41 -20.47 7.27
CA LEU A 626 16.79 -21.11 6.11
C LEU A 626 15.36 -21.54 6.41
N PRO A 627 14.36 -21.07 5.67
CA PRO A 627 12.98 -21.50 5.85
C PRO A 627 12.78 -22.92 5.33
N LYS A 628 11.94 -23.70 6.02
CA LYS A 628 11.55 -25.05 5.60
C LYS A 628 10.65 -25.06 4.36
N ALA A 629 9.90 -23.97 4.15
CA ALA A 629 9.04 -23.80 3.00
C ALA A 629 9.05 -22.37 2.53
N LYS A 630 8.89 -22.19 1.22
CA LYS A 630 8.87 -20.91 0.51
C LYS A 630 7.83 -21.00 -0.60
N ALA A 631 6.99 -19.99 -0.73
CA ALA A 631 6.04 -19.89 -1.82
C ALA A 631 6.71 -19.46 -3.12
N ASP A 632 6.15 -19.88 -4.25
CA ASP A 632 6.57 -19.41 -5.56
C ASP A 632 6.02 -17.99 -5.81
N LEU A 633 6.83 -17.13 -6.43
CA LEU A 633 6.35 -15.91 -7.06
C LEU A 633 5.61 -16.28 -8.34
N CYS A 634 4.34 -15.86 -8.43
CA CYS A 634 3.48 -16.09 -9.58
C CYS A 634 3.10 -14.74 -10.19
N TYR A 635 3.24 -14.57 -11.51
CA TYR A 635 2.92 -13.31 -12.17
C TYR A 635 2.37 -13.51 -13.58
N ALA A 636 1.55 -12.56 -14.01
CA ALA A 636 1.06 -12.47 -15.38
C ALA A 636 0.78 -11.02 -15.75
N GLU A 637 1.07 -10.66 -16.99
CA GLU A 637 0.87 -9.32 -17.51
C GLU A 637 -0.49 -9.22 -18.22
N ILE A 638 -1.21 -8.12 -17.99
CA ILE A 638 -2.40 -7.72 -18.74
C ILE A 638 -1.98 -6.63 -19.72
N THR A 639 -2.21 -6.86 -20.99
CA THR A 639 -1.71 -6.02 -22.09
C THR A 639 -2.82 -5.63 -23.07
N GLY A 640 -2.62 -4.50 -23.76
CA GLY A 640 -3.47 -4.07 -24.86
C GLY A 640 -4.84 -3.54 -24.44
N LEU A 641 -5.00 -3.16 -23.17
CA LEU A 641 -6.20 -2.51 -22.65
C LEU A 641 -5.88 -1.05 -22.30
N SER A 642 -6.83 -0.16 -22.55
CA SER A 642 -6.74 1.26 -22.15
C SER A 642 -8.14 1.84 -21.99
N GLU A 643 -8.28 2.88 -21.17
CA GLU A 643 -9.55 3.58 -20.89
C GLU A 643 -10.68 2.64 -20.46
N VAL A 644 -10.36 1.64 -19.62
CA VAL A 644 -11.30 0.61 -19.21
C VAL A 644 -11.09 0.24 -17.75
N LEU A 645 -12.18 -0.07 -17.06
CA LEU A 645 -12.15 -0.68 -15.74
C LEU A 645 -11.98 -2.21 -15.89
N VAL A 646 -11.06 -2.76 -15.12
CA VAL A 646 -10.73 -4.19 -15.10
C VAL A 646 -10.90 -4.74 -13.70
N ASP A 647 -11.66 -5.81 -13.56
CA ASP A 647 -11.65 -6.66 -12.38
C ASP A 647 -10.67 -7.81 -12.58
N TYR A 648 -9.99 -8.22 -11.51
CA TYR A 648 -9.10 -9.39 -11.55
C TYR A 648 -9.03 -10.12 -10.21
N TYR A 649 -8.73 -11.41 -10.27
CA TYR A 649 -8.40 -12.25 -9.13
C TYR A 649 -7.49 -13.40 -9.55
N VAL A 650 -6.87 -14.05 -8.57
CA VAL A 650 -6.03 -15.23 -8.81
C VAL A 650 -6.76 -16.49 -8.34
N GLU A 651 -6.74 -17.52 -9.18
CA GLU A 651 -7.26 -18.85 -8.89
C GLU A 651 -6.09 -19.84 -8.88
N ALA A 652 -5.86 -20.51 -7.77
CA ALA A 652 -4.82 -21.53 -7.62
C ALA A 652 -5.46 -22.89 -7.34
N THR A 653 -4.91 -23.91 -7.98
CA THR A 653 -5.33 -25.31 -7.83
C THR A 653 -4.13 -26.14 -7.43
N ASP A 654 -4.27 -27.00 -6.42
CA ASP A 654 -3.25 -27.95 -6.02
C ASP A 654 -3.25 -29.24 -6.87
N THR A 655 -2.39 -30.19 -6.55
CA THR A 655 -2.30 -31.49 -7.23
C THR A 655 -3.43 -32.43 -6.84
N LYS A 656 -4.23 -32.12 -5.83
CA LYS A 656 -5.40 -32.89 -5.35
C LYS A 656 -6.71 -32.36 -5.91
N GLY A 657 -6.70 -31.20 -6.55
CA GLY A 657 -7.86 -30.56 -7.15
C GLY A 657 -8.57 -29.57 -6.22
N ASN A 658 -8.01 -29.26 -5.07
CA ASN A 658 -8.55 -28.20 -4.21
C ASN A 658 -8.25 -26.84 -4.84
N VAL A 659 -9.22 -25.92 -4.78
CA VAL A 659 -9.16 -24.63 -5.47
C VAL A 659 -9.31 -23.48 -4.48
N PHE A 660 -8.42 -22.50 -4.57
CA PHE A 660 -8.53 -21.22 -3.88
C PHE A 660 -8.74 -20.08 -4.88
N LYS A 661 -9.57 -19.12 -4.50
CA LYS A 661 -9.80 -17.88 -5.25
C LYS A 661 -9.56 -16.69 -4.32
N THR A 662 -8.73 -15.77 -4.76
CA THR A 662 -8.51 -14.53 -4.01
C THR A 662 -9.69 -13.58 -4.17
N PRO A 663 -9.91 -12.63 -3.26
CA PRO A 663 -10.90 -11.57 -3.47
C PRO A 663 -10.71 -10.85 -4.81
N ILE A 664 -11.80 -10.39 -5.39
CA ILE A 664 -11.77 -9.59 -6.62
C ILE A 664 -11.17 -8.21 -6.30
N GLN A 665 -10.21 -7.81 -7.11
CA GLN A 665 -9.65 -6.47 -7.12
C GLN A 665 -9.98 -5.78 -8.44
N HIS A 666 -9.84 -4.46 -8.48
CA HIS A 666 -10.15 -3.68 -9.67
C HIS A 666 -9.11 -2.59 -9.89
N VAL A 667 -9.01 -2.19 -11.14
CA VAL A 667 -8.13 -1.11 -11.59
C VAL A 667 -8.74 -0.45 -12.82
N TYR A 668 -8.75 0.88 -12.85
CA TYR A 668 -8.99 1.60 -14.10
C TYR A 668 -7.65 1.81 -14.81
N ILE A 669 -7.59 1.34 -16.04
CA ILE A 669 -6.45 1.55 -16.92
C ILE A 669 -6.67 2.90 -17.60
N GLY A 670 -5.73 3.82 -17.44
CA GLY A 670 -5.78 5.11 -18.14
C GLY A 670 -5.63 4.98 -19.63
N ALA A 671 -5.85 6.09 -20.34
CA ALA A 671 -5.45 6.16 -21.74
C ALA A 671 -4.00 5.71 -21.83
N GLU A 672 -3.67 4.91 -22.84
CA GLU A 672 -2.29 4.69 -23.17
C GLU A 672 -1.68 6.08 -23.37
N ASN A 673 -1.12 6.63 -22.33
CA ASN A 673 -0.14 7.64 -22.51
C ASN A 673 0.96 6.90 -23.26
N SER A 674 0.75 6.77 -24.58
CA SER A 674 1.88 6.62 -25.44
C SER A 674 2.89 7.58 -24.84
N VAL A 675 3.98 7.08 -24.29
CA VAL A 675 5.22 7.82 -24.36
C VAL A 675 5.15 8.31 -25.78
N ASP A 676 4.79 9.59 -25.93
CA ASP A 676 4.68 10.19 -27.27
C ASP A 676 5.93 9.68 -27.97
N PRO A 677 5.84 8.85 -29.03
CA PRO A 677 7.02 8.28 -29.65
C PRO A 677 7.99 9.38 -30.04
N SER A 678 7.51 10.63 -30.10
CA SER A 678 8.30 11.83 -30.21
C SER A 678 9.09 12.14 -28.92
N GLY A 679 8.72 11.60 -27.74
CA GLY A 679 9.31 11.90 -26.43
C GLY A 679 9.09 13.33 -25.97
N HIS A 680 8.04 14.01 -26.47
CA HIS A 680 7.61 15.30 -25.97
C HIS A 680 7.01 15.18 -24.56
N ILE A 681 7.14 16.22 -23.75
CA ILE A 681 6.45 16.39 -22.48
C ILE A 681 5.63 17.67 -22.61
N LEU A 682 4.35 17.54 -22.92
CA LEU A 682 3.45 18.68 -23.16
C LEU A 682 2.35 18.70 -22.09
N PRO A 683 1.89 19.89 -21.65
CA PRO A 683 0.67 19.96 -20.85
C PRO A 683 -0.54 19.55 -21.72
N ASN A 684 -1.55 18.98 -21.08
CA ASN A 684 -2.76 18.49 -21.75
C ASN A 684 -3.54 19.53 -22.59
N TYR A 685 -3.29 20.81 -22.32
CA TYR A 685 -3.89 21.94 -23.02
C TYR A 685 -3.01 22.51 -24.14
N ILE A 686 -1.86 21.91 -24.43
CA ILE A 686 -0.96 22.27 -25.53
C ILE A 686 -0.93 21.16 -26.58
N GLU A 687 -0.91 21.57 -27.81
CA GLU A 687 -0.60 20.74 -28.98
C GLU A 687 0.55 21.39 -29.76
N ILE A 688 1.29 20.60 -30.50
CA ILE A 688 2.33 21.12 -31.43
C ILE A 688 2.10 20.63 -32.85
N ASN A 689 2.46 21.49 -33.80
CA ASN A 689 2.43 21.17 -35.22
C ASN A 689 3.75 21.63 -35.89
N PRO A 690 4.51 20.70 -36.53
CA PRO A 690 4.23 19.28 -36.70
C PRO A 690 4.29 18.50 -35.36
N ALA A 691 3.54 17.41 -35.27
CA ALA A 691 3.51 16.59 -34.07
C ALA A 691 4.85 15.89 -33.76
N ASN A 692 5.70 15.71 -34.76
CA ASN A 692 7.06 15.18 -34.64
C ASN A 692 8.01 16.12 -35.39
N PRO A 693 8.42 17.23 -34.78
CA PRO A 693 9.27 18.21 -35.43
C PRO A 693 10.67 17.67 -35.71
N VAL A 694 11.18 18.00 -36.88
CA VAL A 694 12.57 17.72 -37.27
C VAL A 694 13.36 19.06 -37.40
N CYS A 695 14.67 18.97 -37.42
CA CYS A 695 15.52 20.13 -37.66
C CYS A 695 15.11 20.82 -38.95
N GLY A 696 14.97 22.12 -38.93
CA GLY A 696 14.45 22.93 -40.06
C GLY A 696 12.97 23.28 -39.97
N ASP A 697 12.18 22.58 -39.12
CA ASP A 697 10.78 22.91 -38.97
C ASP A 697 10.53 24.16 -38.13
N VAL A 698 9.46 24.88 -38.50
CA VAL A 698 8.84 25.87 -37.61
C VAL A 698 7.78 25.14 -36.78
N ILE A 699 7.96 25.12 -35.47
CA ILE A 699 7.03 24.48 -34.57
C ILE A 699 5.97 25.50 -34.14
N THR A 700 4.71 25.15 -34.41
CA THR A 700 3.56 25.90 -33.92
C THR A 700 3.07 25.25 -32.66
N VAL A 701 3.20 25.94 -31.51
CA VAL A 701 2.65 25.52 -30.21
C VAL A 701 1.26 26.11 -30.10
N ILE A 702 0.24 25.24 -29.92
CA ILE A 702 -1.18 25.59 -30.03
C ILE A 702 -1.82 25.40 -28.65
N MET A 703 -2.52 26.41 -28.15
CA MET A 703 -3.36 26.27 -26.93
C MET A 703 -4.74 25.77 -27.30
N LYS A 704 -5.16 24.66 -26.64
CA LYS A 704 -6.52 24.12 -26.73
C LYS A 704 -7.52 25.06 -26.03
N SER A 705 -8.79 24.94 -26.33
CA SER A 705 -9.86 25.83 -25.87
C SER A 705 -9.93 26.01 -24.34
N GLY A 706 -10.17 27.23 -23.88
CA GLY A 706 -10.42 27.56 -22.47
C GLY A 706 -9.40 28.51 -21.82
N TRP A 707 -8.33 28.90 -22.50
CA TRP A 707 -7.28 29.76 -21.95
C TRP A 707 -7.48 31.26 -22.30
N LYS A 708 -7.16 32.11 -21.31
CA LYS A 708 -7.32 33.56 -21.39
C LYS A 708 -6.16 34.22 -22.15
N GLN A 709 -6.46 35.42 -22.75
CA GLN A 709 -5.50 36.29 -23.40
C GLN A 709 -4.31 36.66 -22.50
N GLY A 710 -3.11 36.81 -23.06
CA GLY A 710 -1.93 37.30 -22.33
C GLY A 710 -0.94 36.26 -21.84
N LYS A 711 -0.99 35.07 -22.38
CA LYS A 711 0.01 34.03 -22.09
C LYS A 711 1.19 34.06 -23.03
N ASN A 712 2.36 33.66 -22.52
CA ASN A 712 3.62 33.59 -23.29
C ASN A 712 4.21 32.20 -23.14
N LEU A 713 4.81 31.72 -24.22
CA LEU A 713 5.71 30.59 -24.23
C LEU A 713 7.11 31.10 -23.86
N TYR A 714 7.61 30.71 -22.71
CA TYR A 714 8.97 30.97 -22.26
C TYR A 714 9.79 29.71 -22.47
N TRP A 715 10.79 29.76 -23.37
CA TRP A 715 11.47 28.57 -23.86
C TRP A 715 12.97 28.78 -24.05
N GLY A 716 13.71 27.65 -23.97
CA GLY A 716 15.14 27.59 -24.18
C GLY A 716 15.56 26.39 -25.01
N LYS A 717 16.68 26.52 -25.72
CA LYS A 717 17.27 25.46 -26.54
C LYS A 717 18.01 24.46 -25.70
N ASN A 718 17.90 23.20 -26.08
CA ASN A 718 18.51 22.07 -25.38
C ASN A 718 18.30 22.19 -23.87
N ASN A 719 18.91 21.65 -22.96
CA ASN A 719 18.63 21.72 -21.55
C ASN A 719 18.88 23.10 -20.89
N TRP A 720 18.25 24.19 -21.41
CA TRP A 720 18.47 25.58 -20.96
C TRP A 720 19.94 25.97 -20.98
N ILE A 721 20.68 25.63 -22.05
CA ILE A 721 22.10 25.98 -22.17
C ILE A 721 22.27 27.49 -22.05
N GLY A 722 22.97 27.92 -21.02
CA GLY A 722 23.18 29.34 -20.71
C GLY A 722 22.39 29.86 -19.50
N GLY A 723 21.64 28.99 -18.79
CA GLY A 723 20.75 29.38 -17.67
C GLY A 723 19.59 30.28 -18.18
N GLY A 724 18.94 30.99 -17.28
CA GLY A 724 17.85 31.91 -17.64
C GLY A 724 18.23 33.04 -18.63
N ALA A 725 19.50 33.29 -18.88
CA ALA A 725 20.00 34.29 -19.84
C ALA A 725 19.84 33.85 -21.30
N GLY A 726 19.57 32.58 -21.59
CA GLY A 726 19.37 32.07 -22.97
C GLY A 726 17.91 31.82 -23.33
N ALA A 727 16.98 32.15 -22.46
CA ALA A 727 15.56 31.94 -22.68
C ALA A 727 14.93 32.98 -23.57
N THR A 728 13.99 32.57 -24.40
CA THR A 728 13.22 33.43 -25.30
C THR A 728 11.76 33.43 -24.91
N THR A 729 11.10 34.57 -24.98
CA THR A 729 9.65 34.68 -24.74
C THR A 729 8.94 34.87 -26.08
N THR A 730 7.99 34.01 -26.39
CA THR A 730 7.13 34.12 -27.57
C THR A 730 5.67 34.23 -27.11
N PRO A 731 4.98 35.36 -27.40
CA PRO A 731 3.59 35.49 -26.99
C PRO A 731 2.67 34.58 -27.81
N PHE A 732 1.63 34.05 -27.15
CA PHE A 732 0.54 33.39 -27.84
C PHE A 732 -0.36 34.45 -28.49
N VAL A 733 -0.52 34.38 -29.77
CA VAL A 733 -1.38 35.26 -30.55
C VAL A 733 -2.59 34.51 -31.13
N LEU A 734 -3.68 35.25 -31.32
CA LEU A 734 -4.88 34.66 -31.90
C LEU A 734 -4.67 34.49 -33.41
N ASP A 735 -4.68 33.24 -33.88
CA ASP A 735 -4.58 32.87 -35.29
C ASP A 735 -5.67 31.86 -35.63
N ASN A 736 -6.57 32.18 -36.56
CA ASN A 736 -7.69 31.32 -36.97
C ASN A 736 -8.54 30.77 -35.80
N GLY A 737 -8.75 31.57 -34.74
CA GLY A 737 -9.58 31.19 -33.58
C GLY A 737 -8.84 30.37 -32.51
N GLN A 738 -7.55 30.15 -32.71
CA GLN A 738 -6.70 29.46 -31.72
C GLN A 738 -5.54 30.38 -31.27
N TYR A 739 -5.11 30.25 -30.03
CA TYR A 739 -3.90 30.90 -29.55
C TYR A 739 -2.67 30.06 -29.89
N VAL A 740 -1.74 30.64 -30.67
CA VAL A 740 -0.56 29.96 -31.16
C VAL A 740 0.73 30.73 -30.85
N ALA A 741 1.81 30.03 -30.58
CA ALA A 741 3.17 30.56 -30.51
C ALA A 741 4.04 29.79 -31.50
N LYS A 742 4.73 30.51 -32.42
CA LYS A 742 5.60 29.86 -33.42
C LYS A 742 7.04 30.02 -33.02
N ILE A 743 7.81 28.92 -33.01
CA ILE A 743 9.21 28.85 -32.63
C ILE A 743 10.02 28.08 -33.68
N GLY A 744 11.30 28.37 -33.79
CA GLY A 744 12.13 27.78 -34.84
C GLY A 744 12.19 28.65 -36.11
N PRO A 745 12.73 28.13 -37.26
CA PRO A 745 13.31 26.82 -37.39
C PRO A 745 14.62 26.65 -36.61
N PHE A 746 14.95 25.39 -36.23
CA PHE A 746 16.12 25.04 -35.46
C PHE A 746 17.13 24.27 -36.32
N ASP A 747 18.41 24.48 -36.07
CA ASP A 747 19.49 23.75 -36.70
C ASP A 747 19.78 22.37 -36.03
N GLU A 748 20.64 21.58 -36.64
CA GLU A 748 20.97 20.24 -36.21
C GLU A 748 21.61 20.11 -34.80
N THR A 749 22.04 21.24 -34.22
CA THR A 749 22.62 21.29 -32.88
C THR A 749 21.54 21.30 -31.79
N ILE A 750 20.27 21.51 -32.17
CA ILE A 750 19.13 21.62 -31.27
C ILE A 750 18.33 20.33 -31.33
N ASN A 751 18.38 19.55 -30.28
CA ASN A 751 17.68 18.29 -30.18
C ASN A 751 16.44 18.34 -29.25
N MET A 752 16.25 19.46 -28.55
CA MET A 752 15.10 19.69 -27.69
C MET A 752 14.85 21.18 -27.41
N ILE A 753 13.60 21.48 -27.12
CA ILE A 753 13.19 22.76 -26.54
C ILE A 753 12.56 22.47 -25.18
N LYS A 754 13.12 23.05 -24.13
CA LYS A 754 12.42 23.13 -22.83
C LYS A 754 11.61 24.41 -22.77
N PHE A 755 10.43 24.36 -22.15
CA PHE A 755 9.57 25.53 -22.05
C PHE A 755 8.69 25.53 -20.80
N CYS A 756 8.26 26.71 -20.44
CA CYS A 756 7.21 26.99 -19.47
C CYS A 756 6.19 27.92 -20.09
N ILE A 757 5.03 28.04 -19.48
CA ILE A 757 4.01 29.00 -19.88
C ILE A 757 3.83 30.03 -18.76
N ASN A 758 3.83 31.32 -19.09
CA ASN A 758 3.62 32.35 -18.09
C ASN A 758 2.58 33.39 -18.54
N THR A 759 2.07 34.13 -17.58
CA THR A 759 1.23 35.29 -17.78
C THR A 759 2.02 36.54 -17.43
N ASN A 760 2.62 37.16 -18.43
CA ASN A 760 3.43 38.40 -18.27
C ASN A 760 4.41 38.36 -17.10
N GLY A 761 5.02 37.20 -16.84
CA GLY A 761 5.99 36.98 -15.76
C GLY A 761 5.41 36.82 -14.36
N SER A 762 4.08 36.77 -14.20
CA SER A 762 3.47 36.67 -12.86
C SER A 762 2.96 35.29 -12.48
N GLU A 763 2.44 34.50 -13.41
CA GLU A 763 1.98 33.12 -13.18
C GLU A 763 2.79 32.17 -14.06
N TRP A 764 3.36 31.16 -13.47
CA TRP A 764 4.21 30.21 -14.16
C TRP A 764 3.61 28.80 -14.10
N ASP A 765 3.48 28.20 -15.27
CA ASP A 765 3.26 26.77 -15.40
C ASP A 765 4.53 26.14 -15.98
N ASN A 766 5.30 25.51 -15.10
CA ASN A 766 6.60 24.91 -15.39
C ASN A 766 6.63 23.42 -15.08
N ASN A 767 5.49 22.73 -15.17
CA ASN A 767 5.39 21.30 -14.90
C ASN A 767 5.94 20.92 -13.50
N GLY A 768 5.59 21.71 -12.48
CA GLY A 768 6.06 21.46 -11.11
C GLY A 768 7.57 21.64 -10.91
N GLY A 769 8.22 22.46 -11.75
CA GLY A 769 9.68 22.69 -11.72
C GLY A 769 10.48 21.79 -12.66
N ALA A 770 9.84 20.84 -13.34
CA ALA A 770 10.51 19.92 -14.28
C ALA A 770 10.58 20.46 -15.71
N ASP A 771 9.86 21.55 -16.00
CA ASP A 771 9.63 22.13 -17.34
C ASP A 771 8.92 21.18 -18.32
N TYR A 772 8.37 21.75 -19.38
CA TYR A 772 7.85 21.00 -20.52
C TYR A 772 8.94 20.80 -21.57
N LEU A 773 8.76 19.84 -22.47
CA LEU A 773 9.78 19.41 -23.42
C LEU A 773 9.19 19.15 -24.80
N ILE A 774 9.78 19.75 -25.83
CA ILE A 774 9.60 19.37 -27.24
C ILE A 774 10.92 18.77 -27.71
N LYS A 775 10.92 17.48 -28.11
CA LYS A 775 12.06 16.89 -28.80
C LYS A 775 12.05 17.25 -30.27
N ILE A 776 13.23 17.47 -30.85
CA ILE A 776 13.45 17.76 -32.25
C ILE A 776 14.33 16.65 -32.81
N ALA A 777 13.82 15.94 -33.81
CA ALA A 777 14.57 14.90 -34.46
C ALA A 777 15.59 15.50 -35.45
N PRO A 778 16.73 14.85 -35.73
CA PRO A 778 17.63 15.30 -36.79
C PRO A 778 16.92 15.32 -38.14
N PRO A 779 17.41 16.12 -39.12
CA PRO A 779 16.78 16.24 -40.41
C PRO A 779 16.70 14.85 -41.08
N ASN A 780 15.57 14.55 -41.71
CA ASN A 780 15.34 13.30 -42.44
C ASN A 780 16.36 13.15 -43.58
N THR A 781 17.49 12.56 -43.29
CA THR A 781 18.27 11.92 -44.37
C THR A 781 17.58 10.58 -44.64
N SER A 782 16.77 10.64 -45.70
CA SER A 782 15.89 9.54 -46.10
C SER A 782 16.47 8.15 -45.99
N ILE A 783 16.01 7.41 -45.03
CA ILE A 783 15.62 5.99 -45.18
C ILE A 783 14.33 5.83 -44.38
N GLY A 784 13.23 5.51 -45.04
CA GLY A 784 11.95 5.27 -44.37
C GLY A 784 12.12 4.13 -43.36
N ILE A 785 12.14 4.47 -42.09
CA ILE A 785 11.94 3.52 -41.03
C ILE A 785 10.43 3.41 -40.86
N ILE A 786 9.83 2.47 -41.56
CA ILE A 786 8.56 1.87 -41.15
C ILE A 786 8.82 1.38 -39.75
N SER A 787 7.99 1.75 -38.77
CA SER A 787 8.01 1.23 -37.43
C SER A 787 7.82 -0.28 -37.49
N ALA A 788 8.92 -1.03 -37.60
CA ALA A 788 8.92 -2.47 -37.55
C ALA A 788 8.70 -2.84 -36.08
N ARG A 789 7.57 -3.48 -35.78
CA ARG A 789 7.45 -4.30 -34.58
C ARG A 789 8.49 -5.40 -34.67
N PHE A 790 9.53 -5.30 -33.85
CA PHE A 790 10.52 -6.36 -33.73
C PHE A 790 9.86 -7.54 -33.00
N LEU A 791 9.83 -8.70 -33.66
CA LEU A 791 9.49 -9.95 -33.00
C LEU A 791 10.74 -10.49 -32.29
N SER A 792 10.55 -11.03 -31.08
CA SER A 792 11.62 -11.67 -30.35
C SER A 792 11.99 -13.00 -31.03
N MET A 793 13.28 -13.21 -31.28
CA MET A 793 13.84 -14.52 -31.62
C MET A 793 14.62 -15.07 -30.44
N ILE A 794 14.68 -16.38 -30.30
CA ILE A 794 15.42 -17.05 -29.22
C ILE A 794 16.81 -17.38 -29.72
N VAL A 795 17.86 -17.04 -28.94
CA VAL A 795 19.24 -17.36 -29.23
C VAL A 795 19.84 -18.05 -28.01
N TYR A 796 20.17 -19.35 -28.17
CA TYR A 796 20.68 -20.14 -27.04
C TYR A 796 21.77 -21.11 -27.48
N PRO A 797 22.88 -21.24 -26.70
CA PRO A 797 23.23 -20.46 -25.54
C PRO A 797 23.76 -19.07 -25.87
N SER A 798 23.41 -18.09 -25.05
CA SER A 798 24.04 -16.77 -25.05
C SER A 798 24.45 -16.44 -23.60
N PRO A 799 25.77 -16.36 -23.30
CA PRO A 799 26.91 -16.23 -24.19
C PRO A 799 27.23 -17.49 -24.99
N MET A 800 27.47 -17.32 -26.30
CA MET A 800 27.91 -18.38 -27.20
C MET A 800 29.40 -18.69 -27.02
N LYS A 801 29.77 -19.98 -26.98
CA LYS A 801 31.16 -20.41 -26.97
C LYS A 801 31.58 -20.84 -28.39
N GLU A 802 31.04 -21.92 -28.91
CA GLU A 802 31.36 -22.46 -30.23
C GLU A 802 30.23 -22.27 -31.22
N HIS A 803 29.00 -22.44 -30.80
CA HIS A 803 27.78 -22.23 -31.59
C HIS A 803 26.60 -21.82 -30.72
N CYS A 804 25.57 -21.27 -31.32
CA CYS A 804 24.25 -21.06 -30.72
C CYS A 804 23.16 -21.37 -31.74
N MET A 805 21.99 -21.74 -31.22
CA MET A 805 20.78 -21.90 -32.04
C MET A 805 20.02 -20.58 -32.06
N ILE A 806 19.60 -20.19 -33.22
CA ILE A 806 18.67 -19.08 -33.45
C ILE A 806 17.32 -19.70 -33.79
N SER A 807 16.29 -19.42 -33.06
CA SER A 807 14.93 -19.93 -33.27
C SER A 807 13.93 -18.78 -33.47
N LEU A 808 13.20 -18.83 -34.56
CA LEU A 808 12.20 -17.84 -34.92
C LEU A 808 10.81 -18.36 -34.54
N PRO A 809 9.89 -17.50 -34.02
CA PRO A 809 8.55 -17.94 -33.68
C PRO A 809 7.75 -18.29 -34.92
N ASN A 810 7.39 -19.54 -35.02
CA ASN A 810 6.42 -20.21 -35.94
C ASN A 810 6.16 -19.52 -37.30
N THR A 811 7.12 -19.62 -38.16
CA THR A 811 7.02 -19.11 -39.54
C THR A 811 7.18 -20.28 -40.48
N GLY A 812 6.24 -20.51 -41.39
CA GLY A 812 6.32 -21.59 -42.36
C GLY A 812 7.64 -21.63 -43.14
N ASP A 813 7.74 -22.48 -44.15
CA ASP A 813 8.93 -22.68 -44.98
C ASP A 813 9.37 -21.40 -45.72
N ASN A 814 9.99 -20.49 -45.00
CA ASN A 814 10.51 -19.22 -45.52
C ASN A 814 12.04 -19.22 -45.51
N SER A 815 12.63 -18.55 -46.49
CA SER A 815 14.04 -18.23 -46.50
C SER A 815 14.33 -16.93 -45.79
N TYR A 816 15.42 -16.90 -45.00
CA TYR A 816 15.83 -15.77 -44.19
C TYR A 816 17.28 -15.37 -44.45
N THR A 817 17.60 -14.08 -44.30
CA THR A 817 18.95 -13.56 -44.27
C THR A 817 19.28 -13.11 -42.84
N LEU A 818 20.18 -13.84 -42.17
CA LEU A 818 20.83 -13.45 -40.93
C LEU A 818 21.98 -12.49 -41.21
N SER A 819 21.96 -11.35 -40.54
CA SER A 819 23.08 -10.41 -40.48
C SER A 819 23.58 -10.25 -39.05
N ILE A 820 24.88 -10.17 -38.87
CA ILE A 820 25.51 -9.91 -37.58
C ILE A 820 26.26 -8.59 -37.66
N HIS A 821 25.97 -7.70 -36.72
CA HIS A 821 26.55 -6.36 -36.65
C HIS A 821 27.33 -6.20 -35.33
N ASP A 822 28.43 -5.48 -35.35
CA ASP A 822 29.06 -5.00 -34.11
C ASP A 822 28.29 -3.82 -33.53
N LEU A 823 28.69 -3.35 -32.36
CA LEU A 823 28.01 -2.23 -31.68
C LEU A 823 28.14 -0.88 -32.40
N SER A 824 29.04 -0.78 -33.40
CA SER A 824 29.10 0.41 -34.26
C SER A 824 28.14 0.36 -35.44
N GLY A 825 27.39 -0.72 -35.62
CA GLY A 825 26.49 -0.97 -36.75
C GLY A 825 27.16 -1.56 -37.96
N LYS A 826 28.48 -1.85 -37.89
CA LYS A 826 29.21 -2.48 -39.00
C LYS A 826 28.81 -3.94 -39.14
N LYS A 827 28.35 -4.33 -40.33
CA LYS A 827 28.04 -5.73 -40.65
C LYS A 827 29.31 -6.58 -40.63
N ILE A 828 29.32 -7.59 -39.78
CA ILE A 828 30.44 -8.53 -39.60
C ILE A 828 30.24 -9.81 -40.43
N MET A 829 29.00 -10.28 -40.54
CA MET A 829 28.65 -11.50 -41.23
C MET A 829 27.23 -11.40 -41.80
N SER A 830 27.01 -12.11 -42.92
CA SER A 830 25.67 -12.36 -43.44
C SER A 830 25.58 -13.79 -43.93
N GLN A 831 24.45 -14.46 -43.65
CA GLN A 831 24.19 -15.85 -43.98
C GLN A 831 22.71 -16.06 -44.30
N GLN A 832 22.43 -16.77 -45.41
CA GLN A 832 21.06 -17.21 -45.71
C GLN A 832 20.78 -18.56 -45.07
N PHE A 833 19.54 -18.79 -44.66
CA PHE A 833 19.08 -20.05 -44.11
C PHE A 833 17.57 -20.23 -44.37
N GLU A 834 17.12 -21.49 -44.32
CA GLU A 834 15.71 -21.87 -44.49
C GLU A 834 15.16 -22.48 -43.21
N GLY A 835 13.86 -22.31 -42.97
CA GLY A 835 13.17 -22.83 -41.78
C GLY A 835 13.24 -21.92 -40.55
N SER A 836 12.65 -22.35 -39.46
CA SER A 836 12.51 -21.54 -38.21
C SER A 836 13.76 -21.56 -37.33
N ASP A 837 14.67 -22.54 -37.54
CA ASP A 837 15.83 -22.77 -36.68
C ASP A 837 17.13 -22.75 -37.47
N TYR A 838 18.12 -22.04 -36.93
CA TYR A 838 19.47 -21.95 -37.54
C TYR A 838 20.56 -22.09 -36.50
N ILE A 839 21.55 -22.95 -36.78
CA ILE A 839 22.72 -23.09 -35.91
C ILE A 839 23.83 -22.15 -36.38
N LEU A 840 24.02 -21.07 -35.67
CA LEU A 840 25.10 -20.12 -35.89
C LEU A 840 26.41 -20.66 -35.28
N GLN A 841 27.41 -20.87 -36.13
CA GLN A 841 28.78 -21.23 -35.69
C GLN A 841 29.62 -20.00 -35.42
N ARG A 842 30.40 -20.03 -34.37
CA ARG A 842 31.24 -18.89 -33.93
C ARG A 842 32.23 -18.44 -35.02
N LYS A 843 32.83 -19.37 -35.72
CA LYS A 843 33.82 -19.08 -36.76
C LYS A 843 34.83 -18.00 -36.33
N ASN A 844 34.86 -16.85 -36.99
CA ASN A 844 35.77 -15.72 -36.76
C ASN A 844 35.17 -14.64 -35.83
N LEU A 845 34.06 -14.89 -35.16
CA LEU A 845 33.52 -13.93 -34.19
C LEU A 845 34.39 -13.86 -32.94
N LYS A 846 34.92 -12.69 -32.66
CA LYS A 846 35.70 -12.42 -31.45
C LYS A 846 34.78 -12.39 -30.25
N SER A 847 35.37 -12.59 -29.06
CA SER A 847 34.57 -12.36 -27.81
C SER A 847 34.07 -10.90 -27.74
N GLY A 848 32.82 -10.74 -27.49
CA GLY A 848 32.17 -9.41 -27.53
C GLY A 848 30.65 -9.50 -27.64
N ILE A 849 30.04 -8.34 -27.82
CA ILE A 849 28.59 -8.18 -27.98
C ILE A 849 28.30 -7.82 -29.45
N TYR A 850 27.30 -8.46 -30.01
CA TYR A 850 26.86 -8.30 -31.39
C TYR A 850 25.35 -8.11 -31.43
N VAL A 851 24.87 -7.51 -32.50
CA VAL A 851 23.45 -7.42 -32.84
C VAL A 851 23.18 -8.41 -33.97
N LEU A 852 22.29 -9.36 -33.75
CA LEU A 852 21.75 -10.23 -34.76
C LEU A 852 20.50 -9.60 -35.37
N GLU A 853 20.41 -9.65 -36.71
CA GLU A 853 19.25 -9.22 -37.45
C GLU A 853 18.87 -10.33 -38.43
N VAL A 854 17.61 -10.74 -38.47
CA VAL A 854 17.08 -11.74 -39.40
C VAL A 854 15.95 -11.12 -40.19
N LEU A 855 16.13 -11.15 -41.54
CA LEU A 855 15.14 -10.62 -42.50
C LEU A 855 14.56 -11.77 -43.31
N PRO A 856 13.22 -11.88 -43.43
CA PRO A 856 12.59 -12.75 -44.41
C PRO A 856 12.82 -12.27 -45.83
N GLU A 857 13.15 -13.15 -46.78
CA GLU A 857 13.40 -12.78 -48.18
C GLU A 857 12.12 -12.36 -48.94
N ASN A 858 10.97 -12.83 -48.50
CA ASN A 858 9.67 -12.50 -49.09
C ASN A 858 9.11 -11.16 -48.61
N GLY A 859 9.87 -10.36 -47.89
CA GLY A 859 9.40 -9.17 -47.26
C GLY A 859 8.54 -9.53 -46.03
N GLY A 860 8.75 -8.88 -44.93
CA GLY A 860 8.06 -9.18 -43.68
C GLY A 860 8.76 -8.51 -42.48
N GLN A 861 8.38 -8.94 -41.33
CA GLN A 861 8.87 -8.36 -40.08
C GLN A 861 10.30 -8.79 -39.80
N VAL A 862 11.15 -7.85 -39.38
CA VAL A 862 12.55 -8.05 -39.03
C VAL A 862 12.67 -8.55 -37.62
N TYR A 863 13.50 -9.55 -37.37
CA TYR A 863 13.84 -10.05 -36.04
C TYR A 863 15.20 -9.51 -35.63
N GLN A 864 15.30 -9.04 -34.41
CA GLN A 864 16.58 -8.57 -33.84
C GLN A 864 16.77 -9.06 -32.42
N CYS A 865 17.99 -9.42 -32.09
CA CYS A 865 18.39 -9.66 -30.71
C CYS A 865 19.88 -9.43 -30.48
N LYS A 866 20.27 -9.42 -29.21
CA LYS A 866 21.66 -9.32 -28.74
C LYS A 866 22.30 -10.71 -28.66
N LEU A 867 23.48 -10.87 -29.22
CA LEU A 867 24.33 -12.06 -29.05
C LEU A 867 25.58 -11.70 -28.26
N THR A 868 25.85 -12.41 -27.20
CA THR A 868 27.12 -12.34 -26.49
C THR A 868 27.97 -13.53 -26.92
N VAL A 869 29.25 -13.29 -27.29
CA VAL A 869 30.23 -14.30 -27.64
C VAL A 869 31.34 -14.29 -26.57
N LYS A 870 31.64 -15.48 -25.99
CA LYS A 870 32.64 -15.64 -24.93
C LYS A 870 33.97 -16.15 -25.47
#